data_b9703b24e22ab66613afeafff9df5b02
#
_entry.id   b9703b24e22ab66613afeafff9df5b02
#
_cell.length_a   1.000
_cell.length_b   1.000
_cell.length_c   1.000
_cell.angle_alpha   90.00
_cell.angle_beta   90.00
_cell.angle_gamma   90.00
#
_symmetry.space_group_name_H-M   'P 1'
#
loop_
_entity.id
_entity.type
_entity.pdbx_description
1 polymer ?
#
loop_
_entity_poly.entity_id
_entity_poly.type
_entity_poly.pdbx_seq_one_letter_code
_entity_poly.pdbx_strand_id
1 'polypeptide(L)'
;MTTPIRRLAVSTLGLLLPVALPAQQPFTIEQVMSAPFPDELTAAPAGGAVAWVSNARGVRNIWVAAPPDNAGRVVTAYAGDDGQEMGELHWTPDARSIVFVRGGELNDKGEYPNPHSLVGGVEQAVWVVSATGGAPRRIGEGHGPEVSPKDDRVAFVSHRQVWWGSIADSTVAEQLIRARGTARSLRWSPDGSKLAFVSDRGDHAFIAVYDVATKALRFLDPSVDSDGEPVWSPDGRRIAFLRIPAGAEGLPFTPQRSGQPWSIRVADVATGVGRGVWVADSGAGSVFREVVAANQLLWGAGDRIVFPWEKDGWTHLYTVPAAGGRATLLTPGGFEVEHVTLSPDRATVVFSSNQDDIERRHIWKVAVSGGPPTAVTKGTGLEWTPVVTGDGRGVAFIQAGTRTPPHPVLQVGSASPRDLAPGAIPAEFPEGALVDPQPVLFPAADGMTIHAQLFLPRGVKGGERRPAVVFFHGGSRRQMLLGWHYFYYYRNAYALNQYLASRGYVVLSVNYRSGIAYGMEFREALHYGAQGASEFNDVLGAGRYLRTRPDVDPKRIGLWGGSYGGFLTAMGLARASDLFAAGVDLHGVHDWNIEIQNWVPSYDPAKQADAAKLAYESSPIAYVKDWRSPVLLIHGDDDRNVQFSQTVQLAAALRTRGVHVEELIFPDEIHDFLTHAHWAAAYQAAVDFFALTLGAERRESDP
;
A
#
# COMPACT_ATOMS: atom_id res chain seq x y z
N MET A 1 -11.91 88.49 -27.23
CA MET A 1 -12.32 87.55 -28.30
C MET A 1 -11.51 86.27 -28.17
N THR A 2 -12.02 85.36 -27.42
CA THR A 2 -11.35 84.05 -27.16
C THR A 2 -12.40 82.93 -27.33
N THR A 3 -12.23 82.13 -28.32
CA THR A 3 -13.08 81.04 -28.68
C THR A 3 -12.73 79.80 -27.87
N PRO A 4 -13.65 79.00 -27.29
CA PRO A 4 -13.33 77.79 -26.56
C PRO A 4 -13.27 76.55 -27.48
N ILE A 5 -12.22 75.78 -27.31
CA ILE A 5 -11.98 74.46 -27.94
C ILE A 5 -12.81 73.40 -27.20
N ARG A 6 -13.74 72.75 -27.89
CA ARG A 6 -14.43 71.55 -27.44
C ARG A 6 -13.53 70.32 -27.61
N ARG A 7 -13.24 69.62 -26.51
CA ARG A 7 -12.65 68.29 -26.54
C ARG A 7 -13.75 67.22 -26.73
N LEU A 8 -13.62 66.44 -27.79
CA LEU A 8 -14.41 65.21 -27.97
C LEU A 8 -13.77 64.11 -27.13
N ALA A 9 -14.55 63.50 -26.21
CA ALA A 9 -14.18 62.27 -25.52
C ALA A 9 -14.61 61.05 -26.39
N VAL A 10 -13.62 60.31 -26.85
CA VAL A 10 -13.86 59.00 -27.52
C VAL A 10 -13.92 57.95 -26.48
N SER A 11 -15.12 57.39 -26.18
CA SER A 11 -15.31 56.24 -25.32
C SER A 11 -15.02 54.97 -26.13
N THR A 12 -13.88 54.35 -25.85
CA THR A 12 -13.58 52.99 -26.35
C THR A 12 -14.33 51.95 -25.50
N LEU A 13 -15.42 51.41 -26.05
CA LEU A 13 -16.11 50.24 -25.51
C LEU A 13 -15.25 48.98 -25.76
N GLY A 14 -14.56 48.53 -24.77
CA GLY A 14 -13.83 47.26 -24.84
C GLY A 14 -14.81 46.09 -24.83
N LEU A 15 -14.98 45.40 -25.94
CA LEU A 15 -15.63 44.10 -25.96
C LEU A 15 -14.78 43.09 -25.23
N LEU A 16 -15.18 42.73 -24.02
CA LEU A 16 -14.73 41.52 -23.32
C LEU A 16 -15.33 40.30 -24.05
N LEU A 17 -14.57 39.71 -24.95
CA LEU A 17 -14.89 38.39 -25.50
C LEU A 17 -14.76 37.39 -24.31
N PRO A 18 -15.78 36.52 -24.09
CA PRO A 18 -15.62 35.44 -23.11
C PRO A 18 -14.50 34.52 -23.60
N VAL A 19 -13.42 34.40 -22.82
CA VAL A 19 -12.39 33.36 -23.03
C VAL A 19 -13.11 32.05 -22.76
N ALA A 20 -13.49 31.34 -23.83
CA ALA A 20 -13.95 29.97 -23.71
C ALA A 20 -12.77 29.15 -23.14
N LEU A 21 -12.88 28.66 -21.93
CA LEU A 21 -11.97 27.66 -21.41
C LEU A 21 -11.95 26.50 -22.42
N PRO A 22 -10.78 26.03 -22.85
CA PRO A 22 -10.70 24.93 -23.80
C PRO A 22 -11.46 23.73 -23.22
N ALA A 23 -12.33 23.11 -24.05
CA ALA A 23 -12.95 21.85 -23.72
C ALA A 23 -11.83 20.86 -23.34
N GLN A 24 -12.04 20.09 -22.27
CA GLN A 24 -11.09 19.07 -21.85
C GLN A 24 -10.77 18.17 -23.05
N GLN A 25 -9.49 18.06 -23.40
CA GLN A 25 -9.08 17.10 -24.42
C GLN A 25 -9.37 15.69 -23.89
N PRO A 26 -10.15 14.89 -24.60
CA PRO A 26 -10.40 13.50 -24.20
C PRO A 26 -9.07 12.74 -24.22
N PHE A 27 -8.81 11.98 -23.16
CA PHE A 27 -7.68 11.06 -23.07
C PHE A 27 -8.20 9.63 -22.86
N THR A 28 -7.37 8.62 -23.08
CA THR A 28 -7.72 7.21 -22.91
C THR A 28 -7.28 6.67 -21.57
N ILE A 29 -7.77 5.48 -21.19
CA ILE A 29 -7.31 4.76 -19.99
C ILE A 29 -5.82 4.45 -20.13
N GLU A 30 -5.35 3.99 -21.28
CA GLU A 30 -3.95 3.71 -21.55
C GLU A 30 -3.08 4.95 -21.37
N GLN A 31 -3.56 6.13 -21.75
CA GLN A 31 -2.81 7.37 -21.57
C GLN A 31 -2.69 7.78 -20.10
N VAL A 32 -3.77 7.71 -19.30
CA VAL A 32 -3.70 8.09 -17.88
C VAL A 32 -2.96 7.05 -17.05
N MET A 33 -2.90 5.80 -17.51
CA MET A 33 -2.12 4.72 -16.88
C MET A 33 -0.68 4.62 -17.42
N SER A 34 -0.28 5.43 -18.40
CA SER A 34 1.00 5.31 -19.09
C SER A 34 2.22 5.70 -18.25
N ALA A 35 2.06 6.53 -17.23
CA ALA A 35 3.18 6.94 -16.39
C ALA A 35 3.77 5.74 -15.63
N PRO A 36 5.08 5.57 -15.57
CA PRO A 36 5.70 4.52 -14.78
C PRO A 36 5.36 4.66 -13.30
N PHE A 37 5.30 3.53 -12.61
CA PHE A 37 5.15 3.49 -11.16
C PHE A 37 6.50 3.11 -10.52
N PRO A 38 7.14 3.99 -9.75
CA PRO A 38 8.34 3.69 -8.99
C PRO A 38 7.98 3.03 -7.67
N ASP A 39 8.71 1.95 -7.34
CA ASP A 39 8.59 1.23 -6.07
C ASP A 39 9.96 0.75 -5.58
N GLU A 40 10.05 0.17 -4.38
CA GLU A 40 11.27 -0.43 -3.83
C GLU A 40 12.46 0.54 -3.76
N LEU A 41 12.22 1.82 -3.48
CA LEU A 41 13.29 2.82 -3.39
C LEU A 41 14.25 2.46 -2.25
N THR A 42 15.53 2.33 -2.58
CA THR A 42 16.59 1.96 -1.63
C THR A 42 17.86 2.75 -1.88
N ALA A 43 18.66 3.01 -0.84
CA ALA A 43 19.92 3.71 -0.92
C ALA A 43 21.10 2.74 -0.78
N ALA A 44 22.16 2.97 -1.54
CA ALA A 44 23.41 2.25 -1.36
C ALA A 44 23.99 2.49 0.04
N PRO A 45 24.64 1.51 0.67
CA PRO A 45 25.16 1.63 2.03
C PRO A 45 26.29 2.66 2.17
N ALA A 46 26.88 3.08 1.04
CA ALA A 46 27.92 4.11 0.99
C ALA A 46 27.73 5.01 -0.24
N GLY A 47 28.15 6.27 -0.13
CA GLY A 47 27.96 7.26 -1.19
C GLY A 47 26.53 7.75 -1.34
N GLY A 48 26.21 8.34 -2.50
CA GLY A 48 24.91 8.98 -2.76
C GLY A 48 24.03 8.23 -3.76
N ALA A 49 24.33 6.97 -4.10
CA ALA A 49 23.55 6.21 -5.07
C ALA A 49 22.22 5.70 -4.46
N VAL A 50 21.19 5.65 -5.30
CA VAL A 50 19.88 5.08 -4.98
C VAL A 50 19.40 4.18 -6.11
N ALA A 51 18.54 3.22 -5.81
CA ALA A 51 17.91 2.33 -6.78
C ALA A 51 16.41 2.21 -6.50
N TRP A 52 15.65 1.89 -7.53
CA TRP A 52 14.22 1.60 -7.44
C TRP A 52 13.78 0.65 -8.55
N VAL A 53 12.64 0.01 -8.36
CA VAL A 53 11.92 -0.68 -9.42
C VAL A 53 11.02 0.34 -10.14
N SER A 54 11.02 0.34 -11.45
CA SER A 54 10.08 1.11 -12.26
C SER A 54 9.20 0.15 -13.06
N ASN A 55 7.88 0.21 -12.83
CA ASN A 55 6.87 -0.53 -13.57
C ASN A 55 6.26 0.40 -14.63
N ALA A 56 6.66 0.22 -15.88
CA ALA A 56 6.16 0.96 -17.03
C ALA A 56 5.21 0.06 -17.86
N ARG A 57 3.90 0.16 -17.64
CA ARG A 57 2.88 -0.67 -18.31
C ARG A 57 3.17 -2.18 -18.18
N GLY A 58 3.46 -2.64 -16.95
CA GLY A 58 3.76 -4.04 -16.66
C GLY A 58 5.23 -4.43 -16.88
N VAL A 59 5.99 -3.65 -17.63
CA VAL A 59 7.43 -3.88 -17.83
C VAL A 59 8.19 -3.36 -16.61
N ARG A 60 8.69 -4.28 -15.80
CA ARG A 60 9.39 -3.99 -14.53
C ARG A 60 10.90 -4.03 -14.74
N ASN A 61 11.57 -2.93 -14.39
CA ASN A 61 13.04 -2.82 -14.47
C ASN A 61 13.61 -2.09 -13.27
N ILE A 62 14.85 -2.42 -12.90
CA ILE A 62 15.62 -1.73 -11.88
C ILE A 62 16.32 -0.51 -12.51
N TRP A 63 16.19 0.61 -11.82
CA TRP A 63 16.84 1.87 -12.15
C TRP A 63 17.83 2.25 -11.06
N VAL A 64 18.89 2.94 -11.43
CA VAL A 64 19.91 3.46 -10.52
C VAL A 64 20.21 4.91 -10.86
N ALA A 65 20.24 5.78 -9.85
CA ALA A 65 20.77 7.14 -9.92
C ALA A 65 21.97 7.26 -8.98
N ALA A 66 23.07 7.83 -9.49
CA ALA A 66 24.31 7.96 -8.72
C ALA A 66 25.00 9.31 -9.03
N PRO A 67 25.77 9.87 -8.07
CA PRO A 67 26.59 11.04 -8.34
C PRO A 67 27.56 10.81 -9.51
N PRO A 68 27.97 11.90 -10.23
CA PRO A 68 27.74 13.31 -9.89
C PRO A 68 26.42 13.90 -10.41
N ASP A 69 25.84 13.31 -11.45
CA ASP A 69 24.65 13.87 -12.12
C ASP A 69 23.32 13.42 -11.50
N ASN A 70 23.32 12.34 -10.72
CA ASN A 70 22.12 11.73 -10.13
C ASN A 70 21.00 11.51 -11.16
N ALA A 71 21.36 11.26 -12.43
CA ALA A 71 20.41 10.91 -13.47
C ALA A 71 20.12 9.40 -13.43
N GLY A 72 18.86 9.05 -13.33
CA GLY A 72 18.41 7.67 -13.32
C GLY A 72 18.69 6.98 -14.66
N ARG A 73 19.19 5.76 -14.59
CA ARG A 73 19.39 4.88 -15.74
C ARG A 73 18.90 3.47 -15.43
N VAL A 74 18.36 2.81 -16.42
CA VAL A 74 17.93 1.42 -16.30
C VAL A 74 19.16 0.50 -16.24
N VAL A 75 19.15 -0.49 -15.34
CA VAL A 75 20.24 -1.45 -15.17
C VAL A 75 19.86 -2.89 -15.51
N THR A 76 18.58 -3.19 -15.64
CA THR A 76 18.05 -4.45 -16.21
C THR A 76 17.41 -4.19 -17.58
N ALA A 77 17.12 -5.22 -18.36
CA ALA A 77 16.61 -5.06 -19.73
C ALA A 77 15.42 -5.99 -20.00
N TYR A 78 14.48 -6.10 -19.08
CA TYR A 78 13.22 -6.79 -19.33
C TYR A 78 12.36 -5.94 -20.27
N ALA A 79 11.77 -6.59 -21.29
CA ALA A 79 11.10 -5.87 -22.38
C ALA A 79 9.59 -6.13 -22.49
N GLY A 80 9.05 -7.08 -21.74
CA GLY A 80 7.64 -7.47 -21.79
C GLY A 80 6.92 -7.31 -20.47
N ASP A 81 5.61 -7.12 -20.56
CA ASP A 81 4.68 -7.32 -19.44
C ASP A 81 4.44 -8.81 -19.29
N ASP A 82 5.31 -9.50 -18.56
CA ASP A 82 5.27 -10.95 -18.39
C ASP A 82 4.57 -11.39 -17.11
N GLY A 83 3.99 -10.45 -16.38
CA GLY A 83 3.28 -10.71 -15.13
C GLY A 83 4.20 -11.14 -13.98
N GLN A 84 5.53 -10.99 -14.11
CA GLN A 84 6.44 -11.37 -13.03
C GLN A 84 6.75 -10.18 -12.14
N GLU A 85 6.53 -10.32 -10.84
CA GLU A 85 6.86 -9.33 -9.83
C GLU A 85 8.37 -9.09 -9.75
N MET A 86 8.76 -7.94 -9.24
CA MET A 86 10.15 -7.58 -8.99
C MET A 86 10.22 -6.70 -7.76
N GLY A 87 11.03 -7.08 -6.79
CA GLY A 87 11.15 -6.35 -5.53
C GLY A 87 12.31 -6.82 -4.67
N GLU A 88 12.23 -6.50 -3.37
CA GLU A 88 13.22 -6.88 -2.37
C GLU A 88 14.66 -6.46 -2.76
N LEU A 89 14.84 -5.18 -3.12
CA LEU A 89 16.11 -4.67 -3.59
C LEU A 89 17.11 -4.49 -2.44
N HIS A 90 18.26 -5.16 -2.54
CA HIS A 90 19.37 -5.06 -1.58
C HIS A 90 20.67 -4.71 -2.29
N TRP A 91 21.32 -3.63 -1.87
CA TRP A 91 22.65 -3.28 -2.34
C TRP A 91 23.73 -4.18 -1.74
N THR A 92 24.76 -4.48 -2.52
CA THR A 92 26.00 -5.04 -1.96
C THR A 92 26.75 -3.98 -1.12
N PRO A 93 27.55 -4.38 -0.11
CA PRO A 93 28.29 -3.43 0.75
C PRO A 93 29.21 -2.47 0.00
N ASP A 94 29.73 -2.88 -1.15
CA ASP A 94 30.59 -2.09 -2.03
C ASP A 94 29.81 -1.18 -3.00
N ALA A 95 28.48 -1.22 -2.96
CA ALA A 95 27.56 -0.48 -3.83
C ALA A 95 27.73 -0.79 -5.34
N ARG A 96 28.27 -1.96 -5.70
CA ARG A 96 28.53 -2.33 -7.10
C ARG A 96 27.44 -3.18 -7.72
N SER A 97 26.64 -3.85 -6.89
CA SER A 97 25.57 -4.75 -7.36
C SER A 97 24.30 -4.59 -6.53
N ILE A 98 23.20 -5.00 -7.13
CA ILE A 98 21.89 -5.08 -6.49
C ILE A 98 21.42 -6.52 -6.55
N VAL A 99 21.11 -7.08 -5.40
CA VAL A 99 20.38 -8.34 -5.25
C VAL A 99 18.90 -8.02 -5.21
N PHE A 100 18.09 -8.84 -5.88
CA PHE A 100 16.64 -8.62 -5.97
C PHE A 100 15.90 -9.95 -6.12
N VAL A 101 14.61 -9.94 -5.86
CA VAL A 101 13.70 -11.06 -6.11
C VAL A 101 12.90 -10.79 -7.39
N ARG A 102 12.71 -11.84 -8.19
CA ARG A 102 11.83 -11.82 -9.34
C ARG A 102 10.93 -13.05 -9.34
N GLY A 103 9.64 -12.82 -9.58
CA GLY A 103 8.57 -13.83 -9.50
C GLY A 103 7.72 -13.68 -8.24
N GLY A 104 6.44 -14.07 -8.34
CA GLY A 104 5.50 -14.04 -7.24
C GLY A 104 5.60 -15.26 -6.34
N GLU A 105 4.92 -15.22 -5.21
CA GLU A 105 4.87 -16.31 -4.21
C GLU A 105 4.08 -17.53 -4.72
N LEU A 106 4.31 -18.68 -4.12
CA LEU A 106 3.51 -19.88 -4.34
C LEU A 106 2.12 -19.75 -3.72
N ASN A 107 1.11 -20.31 -4.41
CA ASN A 107 -0.20 -20.53 -3.80
C ASN A 107 -0.19 -21.77 -2.89
N ASP A 108 -1.32 -22.05 -2.23
CA ASP A 108 -1.46 -23.22 -1.33
C ASP A 108 -1.28 -24.58 -2.03
N LYS A 109 -1.39 -24.60 -3.37
CA LYS A 109 -1.15 -25.81 -4.20
C LYS A 109 0.31 -25.96 -4.60
N GLY A 110 1.16 -24.97 -4.30
CA GLY A 110 2.57 -24.94 -4.68
C GLY A 110 2.81 -24.48 -6.12
N GLU A 111 1.93 -23.63 -6.66
CA GLU A 111 2.00 -23.09 -8.01
C GLU A 111 2.39 -21.61 -7.97
N TYR A 112 3.31 -21.20 -8.86
CA TYR A 112 3.64 -19.79 -9.05
C TYR A 112 2.62 -19.09 -9.95
N PRO A 113 2.32 -17.80 -9.76
CA PRO A 113 1.41 -17.08 -10.64
C PRO A 113 1.98 -16.95 -12.05
N ASN A 114 1.21 -17.37 -13.05
CA ASN A 114 1.64 -17.39 -14.45
C ASN A 114 0.54 -16.92 -15.41
N PRO A 115 0.12 -15.63 -15.32
CA PRO A 115 -1.05 -15.12 -16.06
C PRO A 115 -0.90 -15.15 -17.59
N HIS A 116 0.31 -15.36 -18.10
CA HIS A 116 0.58 -15.54 -19.52
C HIS A 116 0.78 -17.00 -19.93
N SER A 117 0.58 -17.97 -19.04
CA SER A 117 0.78 -19.40 -19.30
C SER A 117 2.12 -19.68 -19.98
N LEU A 118 3.20 -19.09 -19.48
CA LEU A 118 4.54 -19.20 -20.06
C LEU A 118 4.99 -20.66 -20.05
N VAL A 119 5.25 -21.22 -21.24
CA VAL A 119 5.59 -22.64 -21.42
C VAL A 119 6.91 -23.03 -20.74
N GLY A 120 7.85 -22.09 -20.59
CA GLY A 120 9.09 -22.28 -19.86
C GLY A 120 8.91 -22.40 -18.34
N GLY A 121 7.69 -22.19 -17.86
CA GLY A 121 7.39 -22.05 -16.43
C GLY A 121 7.85 -20.71 -15.88
N VAL A 122 7.54 -20.49 -14.62
CA VAL A 122 7.90 -19.31 -13.83
C VAL A 122 8.43 -19.76 -12.46
N GLU A 123 9.18 -18.91 -11.81
CA GLU A 123 9.71 -19.19 -10.47
C GLU A 123 9.87 -17.89 -9.68
N GLN A 124 9.81 -17.96 -8.36
CA GLN A 124 10.31 -16.91 -7.50
C GLN A 124 11.78 -17.17 -7.18
N ALA A 125 12.67 -16.26 -7.57
CA ALA A 125 14.09 -16.48 -7.40
C ALA A 125 14.84 -15.21 -7.04
N VAL A 126 15.97 -15.40 -6.34
CA VAL A 126 16.94 -14.36 -6.01
C VAL A 126 17.93 -14.19 -7.17
N TRP A 127 18.10 -12.94 -7.57
CA TRP A 127 18.95 -12.54 -8.70
C TRP A 127 19.95 -11.47 -8.26
N VAL A 128 20.99 -11.27 -9.05
CA VAL A 128 21.93 -10.16 -8.90
C VAL A 128 22.17 -9.47 -10.24
N VAL A 129 22.27 -8.14 -10.22
CA VAL A 129 22.65 -7.32 -11.37
C VAL A 129 23.69 -6.28 -10.96
N SER A 130 24.63 -5.97 -11.86
CA SER A 130 25.57 -4.87 -11.64
C SER A 130 24.83 -3.54 -11.56
N ALA A 131 25.18 -2.69 -10.62
CA ALA A 131 24.67 -1.31 -10.52
C ALA A 131 25.03 -0.46 -11.76
N THR A 132 25.93 -0.92 -12.62
CA THR A 132 26.25 -0.29 -13.91
C THR A 132 25.46 -0.87 -15.09
N GLY A 133 24.64 -1.88 -14.85
CA GLY A 133 23.83 -2.58 -15.84
C GLY A 133 24.49 -3.87 -16.35
N GLY A 134 23.72 -4.64 -17.08
CA GLY A 134 24.12 -5.93 -17.65
C GLY A 134 23.00 -6.98 -17.51
N ALA A 135 23.30 -8.21 -17.95
CA ALA A 135 22.37 -9.32 -17.79
C ALA A 135 22.29 -9.73 -16.30
N PRO A 136 21.09 -9.77 -15.69
CA PRO A 136 20.93 -10.32 -14.36
C PRO A 136 21.35 -11.78 -14.29
N ARG A 137 21.96 -12.19 -13.18
CA ARG A 137 22.34 -13.59 -12.91
C ARG A 137 21.48 -14.14 -11.78
N ARG A 138 20.93 -15.32 -11.99
CA ARG A 138 20.19 -16.06 -10.98
C ARG A 138 21.14 -16.62 -9.92
N ILE A 139 20.77 -16.47 -8.65
CA ILE A 139 21.48 -17.05 -7.50
C ILE A 139 20.80 -18.35 -7.06
N GLY A 140 19.49 -18.31 -6.81
CA GLY A 140 18.74 -19.49 -6.36
C GLY A 140 17.25 -19.20 -6.29
N GLU A 141 16.45 -20.28 -6.23
CA GLU A 141 15.00 -20.20 -5.97
C GLU A 141 14.77 -19.75 -4.53
N GLY A 142 13.87 -18.77 -4.34
CA GLY A 142 13.49 -18.24 -3.02
C GLY A 142 13.31 -16.73 -2.97
N HIS A 143 13.20 -16.21 -1.74
CA HIS A 143 12.86 -14.84 -1.41
C HIS A 143 13.56 -14.38 -0.11
N GLY A 144 13.32 -13.14 0.33
CA GLY A 144 13.89 -12.59 1.58
C GLY A 144 15.42 -12.53 1.56
N PRO A 145 16.07 -12.00 0.51
CA PRO A 145 17.53 -11.96 0.44
C PRO A 145 18.10 -11.01 1.49
N GLU A 146 19.17 -11.45 2.15
CA GLU A 146 19.93 -10.63 3.09
C GLU A 146 21.41 -10.73 2.72
N VAL A 147 21.97 -9.63 2.22
CA VAL A 147 23.35 -9.57 1.71
C VAL A 147 24.32 -9.53 2.88
N SER A 148 25.34 -10.37 2.86
CA SER A 148 26.41 -10.35 3.87
C SER A 148 27.14 -9.00 3.86
N PRO A 149 27.37 -8.37 5.03
CA PRO A 149 28.08 -7.10 5.09
C PRO A 149 29.59 -7.23 4.83
N LYS A 150 30.12 -8.43 4.68
CA LYS A 150 31.57 -8.69 4.69
C LYS A 150 32.10 -9.46 3.50
N ASP A 151 31.32 -10.35 2.95
CA ASP A 151 31.73 -11.24 1.85
C ASP A 151 30.73 -11.22 0.69
N ASP A 152 30.96 -12.02 -0.34
CA ASP A 152 30.15 -12.09 -1.56
C ASP A 152 28.92 -12.99 -1.43
N ARG A 153 28.39 -13.19 -0.21
CA ARG A 153 27.27 -14.10 0.03
C ARG A 153 25.96 -13.36 0.22
N VAL A 154 24.92 -14.01 -0.22
CA VAL A 154 23.53 -13.64 0.12
C VAL A 154 22.84 -14.84 0.77
N ALA A 155 22.25 -14.63 1.93
CA ALA A 155 21.33 -15.57 2.54
C ALA A 155 19.90 -15.27 2.07
N PHE A 156 19.07 -16.29 1.89
CA PHE A 156 17.68 -16.15 1.46
C PHE A 156 16.85 -17.33 1.96
N VAL A 157 15.53 -17.21 1.89
CA VAL A 157 14.61 -18.28 2.26
C VAL A 157 14.22 -19.05 1.01
N SER A 158 14.42 -20.36 1.03
CA SER A 158 13.91 -21.28 0.02
C SER A 158 13.36 -22.53 0.71
N HIS A 159 12.22 -23.04 0.25
CA HIS A 159 11.57 -24.22 0.85
C HIS A 159 11.42 -24.08 2.38
N ARG A 160 11.08 -22.87 2.84
CA ARG A 160 10.89 -22.52 4.27
C ARG A 160 12.18 -22.59 5.13
N GLN A 161 13.35 -22.74 4.53
CA GLN A 161 14.65 -22.86 5.20
C GLN A 161 15.62 -21.81 4.70
N VAL A 162 16.72 -21.61 5.44
CA VAL A 162 17.77 -20.67 5.06
C VAL A 162 18.73 -21.33 4.06
N TRP A 163 18.88 -20.67 2.92
CA TRP A 163 19.85 -20.99 1.88
C TRP A 163 20.84 -19.83 1.72
N TRP A 164 21.94 -20.06 1.08
CA TRP A 164 22.88 -19.02 0.66
C TRP A 164 23.47 -19.30 -0.70
N GLY A 165 23.95 -18.23 -1.37
CA GLY A 165 24.62 -18.32 -2.67
C GLY A 165 25.67 -17.23 -2.82
N SER A 166 26.53 -17.37 -3.83
CA SER A 166 27.55 -16.38 -4.18
C SER A 166 26.95 -15.24 -5.03
N ILE A 167 27.31 -14.02 -4.71
CA ILE A 167 27.03 -12.83 -5.52
C ILE A 167 28.05 -12.70 -6.66
N ALA A 168 29.27 -13.20 -6.48
CA ALA A 168 30.39 -13.02 -7.43
C ALA A 168 30.42 -14.06 -8.56
N ASP A 169 30.02 -15.28 -8.29
CA ASP A 169 30.14 -16.40 -9.25
C ASP A 169 28.84 -17.20 -9.40
N SER A 170 28.85 -18.20 -10.26
CA SER A 170 27.71 -19.07 -10.57
C SER A 170 27.69 -20.36 -9.72
N THR A 171 28.28 -20.32 -8.55
CA THR A 171 28.21 -21.48 -7.62
C THR A 171 26.74 -21.72 -7.25
N VAL A 172 26.35 -23.02 -7.28
CA VAL A 172 25.00 -23.41 -6.95
C VAL A 172 24.69 -23.05 -5.49
N ALA A 173 23.57 -22.43 -5.24
CA ALA A 173 23.11 -22.13 -3.89
C ALA A 173 22.94 -23.42 -3.07
N GLU A 174 23.32 -23.38 -1.81
CA GLU A 174 23.24 -24.52 -0.90
C GLU A 174 22.42 -24.19 0.35
N GLN A 175 21.82 -25.21 0.94
CA GLN A 175 21.10 -25.04 2.20
C GLN A 175 22.07 -24.78 3.34
N LEU A 176 21.97 -23.58 3.95
CA LEU A 176 22.82 -23.17 5.08
C LEU A 176 22.33 -23.75 6.40
N ILE A 177 21.03 -23.72 6.63
CA ILE A 177 20.43 -24.12 7.91
C ILE A 177 19.24 -25.05 7.61
N ARG A 178 19.15 -26.12 8.40
CA ARG A 178 17.95 -26.96 8.46
C ARG A 178 17.42 -26.94 9.89
N ALA A 179 16.35 -26.21 10.12
CA ALA A 179 15.69 -26.10 11.41
C ALA A 179 14.20 -26.47 11.29
N ARG A 180 13.56 -26.76 12.42
CA ARG A 180 12.11 -26.96 12.45
C ARG A 180 11.40 -25.61 12.22
N GLY A 181 10.27 -25.63 11.53
CA GLY A 181 9.43 -24.45 11.25
C GLY A 181 9.85 -23.71 9.96
N THR A 182 9.38 -22.50 9.80
CA THR A 182 9.68 -21.62 8.67
C THR A 182 10.69 -20.55 9.10
N ALA A 183 11.74 -20.37 8.33
CA ALA A 183 12.67 -19.26 8.52
C ALA A 183 12.10 -17.98 7.90
N ARG A 184 12.26 -16.83 8.58
CA ARG A 184 11.90 -15.50 8.05
C ARG A 184 12.75 -14.41 8.72
N SER A 185 12.71 -13.20 8.20
CA SER A 185 13.38 -12.01 8.76
C SER A 185 14.87 -12.25 9.03
N LEU A 186 15.61 -12.65 7.98
CA LEU A 186 17.06 -12.88 8.06
C LEU A 186 17.81 -11.58 8.36
N ARG A 187 18.83 -11.60 9.23
CA ARG A 187 19.66 -10.44 9.56
C ARG A 187 21.09 -10.86 9.86
N TRP A 188 22.04 -10.44 9.04
CA TRP A 188 23.47 -10.65 9.33
C TRP A 188 23.94 -9.82 10.53
N SER A 189 24.85 -10.37 11.33
CA SER A 189 25.59 -9.57 12.29
C SER A 189 26.46 -8.54 11.58
N PRO A 190 26.79 -7.37 12.21
CA PRO A 190 27.58 -6.32 11.56
C PRO A 190 28.95 -6.78 11.05
N ASP A 191 29.52 -7.83 11.65
CA ASP A 191 30.79 -8.45 11.26
C ASP A 191 30.64 -9.61 10.26
N GLY A 192 29.42 -9.97 9.86
CA GLY A 192 29.10 -11.06 8.93
C GLY A 192 29.40 -12.47 9.46
N SER A 193 29.75 -12.62 10.76
CA SER A 193 30.09 -13.92 11.34
C SER A 193 28.87 -14.75 11.75
N LYS A 194 27.70 -14.13 11.90
CA LYS A 194 26.47 -14.76 12.38
C LYS A 194 25.27 -14.28 11.59
N LEU A 195 24.26 -15.16 11.48
CA LEU A 195 22.98 -14.86 10.88
C LEU A 195 21.87 -15.06 11.93
N ALA A 196 21.12 -14.01 12.23
CA ALA A 196 19.89 -14.08 13.00
C ALA A 196 18.70 -14.29 12.11
N PHE A 197 17.68 -15.00 12.58
CA PHE A 197 16.42 -15.19 11.87
C PHE A 197 15.30 -15.53 12.84
N VAL A 198 14.06 -15.35 12.38
CA VAL A 198 12.87 -15.84 13.06
C VAL A 198 12.63 -17.28 12.66
N SER A 199 12.51 -18.18 13.63
CA SER A 199 12.09 -19.57 13.43
C SER A 199 10.61 -19.69 13.81
N ASP A 200 9.73 -19.53 12.82
CA ASP A 200 8.29 -19.56 12.98
C ASP A 200 7.79 -21.01 13.10
N ARG A 201 6.95 -21.28 14.10
CA ARG A 201 6.41 -22.61 14.40
C ARG A 201 4.90 -22.69 14.19
N GLY A 202 4.27 -21.59 13.76
CA GLY A 202 2.84 -21.44 13.56
C GLY A 202 2.15 -20.78 14.75
N ASP A 203 2.14 -21.42 15.90
CA ASP A 203 1.52 -20.92 17.14
C ASP A 203 2.47 -20.11 18.04
N HIS A 204 3.76 -20.13 17.74
CA HIS A 204 4.83 -19.38 18.42
C HIS A 204 6.03 -19.19 17.50
N ALA A 205 6.95 -18.29 17.86
CA ALA A 205 8.17 -18.07 17.09
C ALA A 205 9.36 -17.77 18.01
N PHE A 206 10.57 -18.07 17.54
CA PHE A 206 11.81 -17.82 18.27
C PHE A 206 12.79 -17.00 17.45
N ILE A 207 13.62 -16.19 18.11
CA ILE A 207 14.82 -15.64 17.50
C ILE A 207 15.94 -16.69 17.59
N ALA A 208 16.47 -17.07 16.44
CA ALA A 208 17.60 -17.99 16.32
C ALA A 208 18.82 -17.25 15.77
N VAL A 209 20.02 -17.65 16.20
CA VAL A 209 21.30 -17.15 15.70
C VAL A 209 22.17 -18.32 15.29
N TYR A 210 22.60 -18.31 14.04
CA TYR A 210 23.52 -19.26 13.47
C TYR A 210 24.93 -18.67 13.37
N ASP A 211 25.91 -19.36 13.92
CA ASP A 211 27.33 -19.02 13.81
C ASP A 211 27.94 -19.74 12.61
N VAL A 212 28.39 -18.96 11.62
CA VAL A 212 28.86 -19.50 10.32
C VAL A 212 30.10 -20.37 10.46
N ALA A 213 31.02 -20.00 11.38
CA ALA A 213 32.29 -20.72 11.55
C ALA A 213 32.12 -22.05 12.28
N THR A 214 31.34 -22.04 13.36
CA THR A 214 31.13 -23.23 14.20
C THR A 214 29.94 -24.07 13.77
N LYS A 215 29.10 -23.57 12.86
CA LYS A 215 27.81 -24.15 12.43
C LYS A 215 26.84 -24.40 13.58
N ALA A 216 27.00 -23.67 14.69
CA ALA A 216 26.15 -23.78 15.86
C ALA A 216 24.91 -22.91 15.72
N LEU A 217 23.75 -23.48 16.04
CA LEU A 217 22.47 -22.78 16.13
C LEU A 217 22.12 -22.56 17.60
N ARG A 218 21.77 -21.32 17.96
CA ARG A 218 21.32 -20.94 19.32
C ARG A 218 20.00 -20.19 19.23
N PHE A 219 19.05 -20.55 20.07
CA PHE A 219 17.83 -19.78 20.28
C PHE A 219 18.05 -18.79 21.43
N LEU A 220 17.57 -17.55 21.24
CA LEU A 220 17.69 -16.47 22.20
C LEU A 220 16.43 -16.38 23.05
N ASP A 221 16.57 -16.48 24.38
CA ASP A 221 15.49 -16.26 25.36
C ASP A 221 14.14 -16.91 24.98
N PRO A 222 14.11 -18.21 24.65
CA PRO A 222 12.92 -18.86 24.09
C PRO A 222 11.75 -18.84 25.09
N SER A 223 10.54 -18.63 24.59
CA SER A 223 9.29 -18.59 25.37
C SER A 223 8.15 -19.29 24.60
N VAL A 224 6.96 -19.25 25.15
CA VAL A 224 5.73 -19.73 24.49
C VAL A 224 5.12 -18.68 23.55
N ASP A 225 5.66 -17.48 23.56
CA ASP A 225 5.15 -16.33 22.79
C ASP A 225 5.73 -16.30 21.37
N SER A 226 5.27 -15.34 20.56
CA SER A 226 5.79 -15.10 19.24
C SER A 226 6.85 -14.00 19.24
N ASP A 227 8.11 -14.38 18.94
CA ASP A 227 9.23 -13.46 18.81
C ASP A 227 9.44 -13.07 17.35
N GLY A 228 9.67 -11.76 17.10
CA GLY A 228 9.87 -11.21 15.76
C GLY A 228 10.78 -9.99 15.72
N GLU A 229 11.04 -9.47 14.52
CA GLU A 229 11.75 -8.21 14.27
C GLU A 229 13.15 -8.13 14.91
N PRO A 230 14.03 -9.11 14.68
CA PRO A 230 15.36 -9.09 15.25
C PRO A 230 16.21 -7.95 14.68
N VAL A 231 16.86 -7.17 15.55
CA VAL A 231 17.83 -6.15 15.16
C VAL A 231 19.10 -6.25 15.99
N TRP A 232 20.24 -6.27 15.30
CA TRP A 232 21.56 -6.34 15.93
C TRP A 232 21.96 -5.01 16.58
N SER A 233 22.60 -5.10 17.75
CA SER A 233 23.38 -3.97 18.27
C SER A 233 24.56 -3.68 17.33
N PRO A 234 25.03 -2.42 17.26
CA PRO A 234 26.16 -2.06 16.38
C PRO A 234 27.45 -2.83 16.64
N ASP A 235 27.66 -3.31 17.89
CA ASP A 235 28.80 -4.11 18.29
C ASP A 235 28.64 -5.62 18.04
N GLY A 236 27.49 -6.06 17.51
CA GLY A 236 27.17 -7.46 17.21
C GLY A 236 27.03 -8.37 18.43
N ARG A 237 26.94 -7.82 19.65
CA ARG A 237 26.90 -8.62 20.89
C ARG A 237 25.49 -8.90 21.37
N ARG A 238 24.51 -8.09 20.99
CA ARG A 238 23.13 -8.19 21.44
C ARG A 238 22.16 -8.13 20.25
N ILE A 239 20.98 -8.72 20.45
CA ILE A 239 19.85 -8.60 19.55
C ILE A 239 18.67 -8.07 20.36
N ALA A 240 18.01 -7.00 19.84
CA ALA A 240 16.68 -6.63 20.29
C ALA A 240 15.64 -7.28 19.40
N PHE A 241 14.48 -7.61 19.99
CA PHE A 241 13.37 -8.22 19.26
C PHE A 241 12.04 -7.91 19.95
N LEU A 242 10.96 -7.98 19.17
CA LEU A 242 9.60 -7.92 19.67
C LEU A 242 9.20 -9.28 20.24
N ARG A 243 8.40 -9.26 21.34
CA ARG A 243 7.66 -10.42 21.82
C ARG A 243 6.20 -10.08 21.96
N ILE A 244 5.38 -10.80 21.19
CA ILE A 244 3.92 -10.71 21.20
C ILE A 244 3.39 -11.92 21.96
N PRO A 245 2.57 -11.74 23.02
CA PRO A 245 2.02 -12.85 23.80
C PRO A 245 1.19 -13.80 22.93
N ALA A 246 1.34 -15.11 23.18
CA ALA A 246 0.56 -16.14 22.49
C ALA A 246 -0.96 -15.91 22.67
N GLY A 247 -1.73 -16.09 21.59
CA GLY A 247 -3.18 -15.88 21.60
C GLY A 247 -3.61 -14.42 21.71
N ALA A 248 -2.71 -13.46 21.47
CA ALA A 248 -3.03 -12.03 21.47
C ALA A 248 -3.83 -11.60 20.22
N GLU A 249 -3.80 -12.37 19.15
CA GLU A 249 -4.49 -12.07 17.90
C GLU A 249 -5.98 -12.43 17.96
N GLY A 250 -6.83 -11.48 17.54
CA GLY A 250 -8.25 -11.69 17.34
C GLY A 250 -8.57 -12.28 15.95
N LEU A 251 -9.86 -12.49 15.68
CA LEU A 251 -10.28 -12.82 14.32
C LEU A 251 -9.97 -11.66 13.36
N PRO A 252 -9.55 -11.93 12.12
CA PRO A 252 -9.33 -10.90 11.11
C PRO A 252 -10.63 -10.13 10.82
N PHE A 253 -10.49 -8.91 10.29
CA PHE A 253 -11.62 -8.05 9.92
C PHE A 253 -12.57 -7.73 11.09
N THR A 254 -12.02 -7.61 12.30
CA THR A 254 -12.75 -7.25 13.52
C THR A 254 -12.00 -6.18 14.29
N PRO A 255 -12.69 -5.29 15.06
CA PRO A 255 -12.02 -4.26 15.84
C PRO A 255 -11.06 -4.85 16.88
N GLN A 256 -9.83 -4.37 16.88
CA GLN A 256 -8.81 -4.74 17.86
C GLN A 256 -8.36 -3.51 18.65
N ARG A 257 -9.06 -3.20 19.73
CA ARG A 257 -8.81 -1.99 20.54
C ARG A 257 -7.91 -2.22 21.73
N SER A 258 -7.75 -3.47 22.14
CA SER A 258 -6.87 -3.86 23.23
C SER A 258 -6.52 -5.35 23.12
N GLY A 259 -5.40 -5.73 23.70
CA GLY A 259 -4.90 -7.10 23.73
C GLY A 259 -4.03 -7.34 24.96
N GLN A 260 -3.24 -8.37 24.93
CA GLN A 260 -2.17 -8.58 25.92
C GLN A 260 -0.97 -7.70 25.55
N PRO A 261 -0.38 -6.97 26.53
CA PRO A 261 0.73 -6.07 26.25
C PRO A 261 1.94 -6.78 25.65
N TRP A 262 2.37 -6.33 24.48
CA TRP A 262 3.61 -6.77 23.83
C TRP A 262 4.85 -6.13 24.48
N SER A 263 6.03 -6.66 24.18
CA SER A 263 7.26 -6.21 24.82
C SER A 263 8.45 -6.15 23.87
N ILE A 264 9.44 -5.35 24.23
CA ILE A 264 10.76 -5.33 23.61
C ILE A 264 11.73 -6.06 24.53
N ARG A 265 12.46 -7.01 23.96
CA ARG A 265 13.47 -7.82 24.67
C ARG A 265 14.85 -7.56 24.08
N VAL A 266 15.87 -7.70 24.89
CA VAL A 266 17.28 -7.66 24.46
C VAL A 266 17.98 -8.89 25.00
N ALA A 267 18.59 -9.66 24.10
CA ALA A 267 19.35 -10.86 24.47
C ALA A 267 20.86 -10.71 24.17
N ASP A 268 21.67 -11.25 25.00
CA ASP A 268 23.12 -11.43 24.78
C ASP A 268 23.33 -12.66 23.87
N VAL A 269 24.01 -12.46 22.76
CA VAL A 269 24.19 -13.49 21.72
C VAL A 269 25.10 -14.62 22.18
N ALA A 270 26.12 -14.34 23.03
CA ALA A 270 27.06 -15.35 23.48
C ALA A 270 26.44 -16.32 24.51
N THR A 271 25.55 -15.82 25.36
CA THR A 271 24.89 -16.62 26.40
C THR A 271 23.52 -17.12 25.99
N GLY A 272 22.82 -16.42 25.10
CA GLY A 272 21.41 -16.65 24.74
C GLY A 272 20.41 -16.11 25.77
N VAL A 273 20.89 -15.49 26.85
CA VAL A 273 20.05 -14.95 27.92
C VAL A 273 19.47 -13.60 27.51
N GLY A 274 18.15 -13.49 27.59
CA GLY A 274 17.42 -12.25 27.29
C GLY A 274 16.76 -11.64 28.52
N ARG A 275 16.37 -10.38 28.40
CA ARG A 275 15.57 -9.66 29.40
C ARG A 275 14.61 -8.70 28.74
N GLY A 276 13.47 -8.46 29.37
CA GLY A 276 12.58 -7.38 28.98
C GLY A 276 13.21 -6.02 29.23
N VAL A 277 13.19 -5.13 28.25
CA VAL A 277 13.67 -3.75 28.39
C VAL A 277 12.52 -2.76 28.41
N TRP A 278 11.39 -3.13 27.84
CA TRP A 278 10.18 -2.33 27.83
C TRP A 278 8.94 -3.21 27.58
N VAL A 279 7.78 -2.79 28.09
CA VAL A 279 6.49 -3.46 27.95
C VAL A 279 5.45 -2.40 27.63
N ALA A 280 4.53 -2.67 26.71
CA ALA A 280 3.43 -1.80 26.34
C ALA A 280 2.44 -1.64 27.51
N ASP A 281 1.75 -0.49 27.56
CA ASP A 281 0.66 -0.26 28.51
C ASP A 281 -0.55 -1.14 28.14
N SER A 282 -1.41 -1.44 29.12
CA SER A 282 -2.71 -2.07 28.87
C SER A 282 -3.65 -1.11 28.12
N GLY A 283 -4.65 -1.64 27.44
CA GLY A 283 -5.61 -0.85 26.67
C GLY A 283 -5.18 -0.63 25.23
N ALA A 284 -5.41 0.54 24.66
CA ALA A 284 -5.14 0.83 23.23
C ALA A 284 -3.72 0.49 22.79
N GLY A 285 -2.72 0.86 23.60
CA GLY A 285 -1.31 0.59 23.28
C GLY A 285 -0.88 -0.85 23.44
N SER A 286 -1.74 -1.77 23.88
CA SER A 286 -1.42 -3.19 24.04
C SER A 286 -1.45 -3.99 22.74
N VAL A 287 -2.05 -3.45 21.68
CA VAL A 287 -1.99 -4.04 20.34
C VAL A 287 -0.80 -3.47 19.59
N PHE A 288 0.03 -4.34 19.04
CA PHE A 288 1.15 -3.89 18.22
C PHE A 288 0.64 -3.37 16.88
N ARG A 289 1.17 -2.22 16.45
CA ARG A 289 0.85 -1.61 15.15
C ARG A 289 2.14 -1.37 14.39
N GLU A 290 2.20 -1.95 13.21
CA GLU A 290 3.36 -1.82 12.33
C GLU A 290 3.37 -0.49 11.58
N VAL A 291 4.56 -0.09 11.16
CA VAL A 291 4.81 0.97 10.18
C VAL A 291 5.53 0.38 8.98
N VAL A 292 5.55 1.07 7.85
CA VAL A 292 6.32 0.63 6.68
C VAL A 292 7.81 0.92 6.94
N ALA A 293 8.56 -0.12 7.24
CA ALA A 293 10.00 -0.03 7.54
C ALA A 293 10.69 -1.37 7.25
N ALA A 294 12.00 -1.36 7.05
CA ALA A 294 12.79 -2.59 6.88
C ALA A 294 12.80 -3.46 8.14
N ASN A 295 12.52 -2.89 9.30
CA ASN A 295 12.35 -3.57 10.58
C ASN A 295 11.55 -2.67 11.53
N GLN A 296 10.70 -3.24 12.38
CA GLN A 296 9.88 -2.47 13.33
C GLN A 296 10.71 -1.94 14.50
N LEU A 297 11.84 -2.54 14.79
CA LEU A 297 12.82 -2.06 15.78
C LEU A 297 14.05 -1.49 15.08
N LEU A 298 14.45 -0.27 15.43
CA LEU A 298 15.64 0.37 14.89
C LEU A 298 16.65 0.62 16.04
N TRP A 299 17.85 0.02 15.94
CA TRP A 299 18.89 0.25 16.93
C TRP A 299 19.65 1.54 16.60
N GLY A 300 19.28 2.61 17.27
CA GLY A 300 19.81 3.96 17.04
C GLY A 300 21.07 4.28 17.88
N ALA A 301 21.64 5.44 17.61
CA ALA A 301 22.78 5.98 18.34
C ALA A 301 22.48 6.15 19.85
N GLY A 302 23.51 6.10 20.67
CA GLY A 302 23.37 6.21 22.13
C GLY A 302 22.74 4.98 22.77
N ASP A 303 22.85 3.82 22.13
CA ASP A 303 22.30 2.53 22.60
C ASP A 303 20.80 2.59 22.89
N ARG A 304 20.05 3.13 21.94
CA ARG A 304 18.59 3.32 22.02
C ARG A 304 17.89 2.48 20.95
N ILE A 305 16.69 2.02 21.26
CA ILE A 305 15.81 1.30 20.33
C ILE A 305 14.63 2.21 20.01
N VAL A 306 14.41 2.49 18.73
CA VAL A 306 13.24 3.20 18.22
C VAL A 306 12.21 2.18 17.76
N PHE A 307 10.94 2.43 18.02
CA PHE A 307 9.84 1.51 17.72
C PHE A 307 8.51 2.27 17.54
N PRO A 308 7.55 1.71 16.77
CA PRO A 308 6.20 2.25 16.69
C PRO A 308 5.37 1.85 17.92
N TRP A 309 4.51 2.75 18.37
CA TRP A 309 3.55 2.46 19.44
C TRP A 309 2.33 3.36 19.35
N GLU A 310 1.15 2.76 19.48
CA GLU A 310 -0.14 3.45 19.47
C GLU A 310 -0.66 3.63 20.90
N LYS A 311 0.00 4.48 21.68
CA LYS A 311 -0.37 4.68 23.09
C LYS A 311 -1.66 5.50 23.28
N ASP A 312 -1.82 6.52 22.46
CA ASP A 312 -2.85 7.57 22.58
C ASP A 312 -3.87 7.55 21.43
N GLY A 313 -3.92 6.46 20.69
CA GLY A 313 -4.81 6.28 19.54
C GLY A 313 -4.23 6.75 18.22
N TRP A 314 -2.94 7.12 18.19
CA TRP A 314 -2.18 7.45 17.00
C TRP A 314 -0.88 6.64 16.95
N THR A 315 -0.52 6.14 15.77
CA THR A 315 0.75 5.41 15.62
C THR A 315 1.92 6.39 15.58
N HIS A 316 2.70 6.39 16.65
CA HIS A 316 3.85 7.27 16.84
C HIS A 316 5.16 6.50 16.99
N LEU A 317 6.29 7.18 16.78
CA LEU A 317 7.61 6.66 17.12
C LEU A 317 7.97 6.99 18.55
N TYR A 318 8.50 5.99 19.25
CA TYR A 318 9.06 6.08 20.56
C TYR A 318 10.51 5.59 20.57
N THR A 319 11.24 5.95 21.60
CA THR A 319 12.60 5.45 21.83
C THR A 319 12.79 5.04 23.28
N VAL A 320 13.51 3.94 23.49
CA VAL A 320 13.86 3.43 24.82
C VAL A 320 15.35 3.06 24.89
N PRO A 321 16.08 3.28 26.01
CA PRO A 321 17.44 2.75 26.14
C PRO A 321 17.45 1.22 26.02
N ALA A 322 18.42 0.63 25.33
CA ALA A 322 18.58 -0.82 25.26
C ALA A 322 18.85 -1.46 26.63
N ALA A 323 19.27 -0.64 27.61
CA ALA A 323 19.37 -1.02 29.00
C ALA A 323 18.02 -1.11 29.73
N GLY A 324 16.95 -0.69 29.10
CA GLY A 324 15.60 -0.59 29.68
C GLY A 324 15.31 0.75 30.30
N GLY A 325 14.04 0.99 30.58
CA GLY A 325 13.56 2.22 31.20
C GLY A 325 12.27 2.76 30.56
N ARG A 326 12.00 4.04 30.80
CA ARG A 326 10.82 4.71 30.25
C ARG A 326 11.02 5.04 28.76
N ALA A 327 10.01 4.72 27.96
CA ALA A 327 9.97 5.16 26.57
C ALA A 327 9.73 6.68 26.47
N THR A 328 10.38 7.31 25.49
CA THR A 328 10.23 8.73 25.14
C THR A 328 9.51 8.84 23.80
N LEU A 329 8.44 9.60 23.75
CA LEU A 329 7.71 9.92 22.53
C LEU A 329 8.56 10.82 21.63
N LEU A 330 8.74 10.42 20.35
CA LEU A 330 9.52 11.16 19.37
C LEU A 330 8.64 12.02 18.46
N THR A 331 7.40 11.61 18.19
CA THR A 331 6.51 12.21 17.19
C THR A 331 5.15 12.59 17.80
N PRO A 332 5.10 13.56 18.73
CA PRO A 332 3.85 13.94 19.41
C PRO A 332 2.89 14.70 18.47
N GLY A 333 1.58 14.39 18.56
CA GLY A 333 0.54 15.13 17.83
C GLY A 333 -0.66 14.26 17.46
N GLY A 334 -1.66 14.84 16.81
CA GLY A 334 -2.84 14.13 16.28
C GLY A 334 -2.60 13.71 14.82
N PHE A 335 -1.66 12.80 14.58
CA PHE A 335 -1.28 12.31 13.26
C PHE A 335 -0.65 10.91 13.35
N GLU A 336 -0.54 10.21 12.23
CA GLU A 336 0.11 8.90 12.15
C GLU A 336 1.45 8.97 11.41
N VAL A 337 2.42 8.18 11.88
CA VAL A 337 3.67 7.89 11.19
C VAL A 337 3.47 6.66 10.31
N GLU A 338 4.04 6.66 9.10
CA GLU A 338 3.81 5.57 8.17
C GLU A 338 5.12 4.92 7.65
N HIS A 339 5.91 5.58 6.81
CA HIS A 339 7.17 5.04 6.30
C HIS A 339 8.35 5.53 7.13
N VAL A 340 9.21 4.62 7.58
CA VAL A 340 10.28 4.95 8.55
C VAL A 340 11.62 4.39 8.11
N THR A 341 12.65 5.20 8.18
CA THR A 341 14.05 4.82 7.97
C THR A 341 14.99 5.46 8.99
N LEU A 342 16.11 4.80 9.26
CA LEU A 342 17.16 5.31 10.13
C LEU A 342 18.33 5.85 9.29
N SER A 343 18.88 7.00 9.67
CA SER A 343 20.08 7.55 9.02
C SER A 343 21.29 6.61 9.18
N PRO A 344 22.28 6.64 8.26
CA PRO A 344 23.47 5.79 8.34
C PRO A 344 24.29 5.95 9.63
N ASP A 345 24.32 7.15 10.21
CA ASP A 345 24.95 7.44 11.52
C ASP A 345 24.10 7.01 12.70
N ARG A 346 22.89 6.46 12.45
CA ARG A 346 21.89 6.01 13.42
C ARG A 346 21.39 7.08 14.40
N ALA A 347 21.65 8.36 14.11
CA ALA A 347 21.30 9.47 15.00
C ALA A 347 19.93 10.08 14.71
N THR A 348 19.42 9.90 13.50
CA THR A 348 18.18 10.52 13.02
C THR A 348 17.24 9.50 12.42
N VAL A 349 15.96 9.57 12.78
CA VAL A 349 14.88 8.85 12.10
C VAL A 349 14.25 9.80 11.09
N VAL A 350 14.07 9.32 9.85
CA VAL A 350 13.35 10.02 8.78
C VAL A 350 12.09 9.22 8.49
N PHE A 351 10.96 9.90 8.37
CA PHE A 351 9.67 9.25 8.24
C PHE A 351 8.68 10.06 7.41
N SER A 352 7.66 9.41 6.85
CA SER A 352 6.49 10.08 6.31
C SER A 352 5.37 10.11 7.34
N SER A 353 4.55 11.15 7.31
CA SER A 353 3.36 11.26 8.15
C SER A 353 2.34 12.23 7.55
N ASN A 354 1.11 12.18 8.07
CA ASN A 354 0.06 13.14 7.77
C ASN A 354 0.02 14.32 8.76
N GLN A 355 1.13 14.60 9.42
CA GLN A 355 1.28 15.79 10.26
C GLN A 355 1.04 17.07 9.45
N ASP A 356 0.26 18.00 10.00
CA ASP A 356 -0.14 19.30 9.44
C ASP A 356 -1.13 19.24 8.25
N ASP A 357 -1.28 18.09 7.56
CA ASP A 357 -2.32 17.86 6.54
C ASP A 357 -2.74 16.38 6.55
N ILE A 358 -3.90 16.10 7.14
CA ILE A 358 -4.39 14.75 7.37
C ILE A 358 -4.66 13.97 6.07
N GLU A 359 -4.86 14.65 4.93
CA GLU A 359 -5.14 14.07 3.63
C GLU A 359 -3.89 13.86 2.77
N ARG A 360 -2.70 14.22 3.28
CA ARG A 360 -1.42 14.13 2.58
C ARG A 360 -0.36 13.41 3.39
N ARG A 361 0.78 13.17 2.76
CA ARG A 361 2.01 12.67 3.41
C ARG A 361 3.15 13.62 3.10
N HIS A 362 3.91 13.97 4.13
CA HIS A 362 5.14 14.73 4.02
C HIS A 362 6.28 14.03 4.74
N ILE A 363 7.52 14.32 4.32
CA ILE A 363 8.71 13.75 4.95
C ILE A 363 9.14 14.63 6.12
N TRP A 364 9.39 13.98 7.24
CA TRP A 364 9.82 14.55 8.50
C TRP A 364 11.08 13.86 9.02
N LYS A 365 11.76 14.46 9.95
CA LYS A 365 12.89 13.85 10.68
C LYS A 365 12.89 14.24 12.14
N VAL A 366 13.42 13.33 12.98
CA VAL A 366 13.57 13.54 14.42
C VAL A 366 14.84 12.85 14.94
N ALA A 367 15.51 13.43 15.91
CA ALA A 367 16.66 12.79 16.54
C ALA A 367 16.22 11.57 17.37
N VAL A 368 17.01 10.48 17.31
CA VAL A 368 16.78 9.27 18.15
C VAL A 368 16.81 9.59 19.64
N SER A 369 17.57 10.59 20.04
CA SER A 369 17.65 11.07 21.45
C SER A 369 16.43 11.85 21.91
N GLY A 370 15.53 12.23 20.99
CA GLY A 370 14.36 13.09 21.25
C GLY A 370 14.58 14.53 20.79
N GLY A 371 13.53 15.32 20.89
CA GLY A 371 13.41 16.69 20.42
C GLY A 371 12.23 16.84 19.46
N PRO A 372 11.90 18.04 19.00
CA PRO A 372 10.77 18.26 18.08
C PRO A 372 11.08 17.71 16.69
N PRO A 373 10.11 17.03 16.03
CA PRO A 373 10.22 16.70 14.62
C PRO A 373 10.38 17.96 13.76
N THR A 374 11.11 17.83 12.66
CA THR A 374 11.29 18.91 11.68
C THR A 374 10.90 18.45 10.29
N ALA A 375 10.13 19.26 9.56
CA ALA A 375 9.72 18.95 8.20
C ALA A 375 10.93 18.95 7.25
N VAL A 376 11.02 17.94 6.41
CA VAL A 376 11.92 17.87 5.26
C VAL A 376 11.20 18.39 4.02
N THR A 377 9.94 17.96 3.82
CA THR A 377 9.06 18.44 2.75
C THR A 377 7.82 19.12 3.31
N LYS A 378 7.13 19.88 2.48
CA LYS A 378 5.88 20.58 2.82
C LYS A 378 5.20 21.11 1.55
N GLY A 379 3.96 21.56 1.68
CA GLY A 379 3.20 22.14 0.56
C GLY A 379 2.01 21.29 0.18
N THR A 380 1.71 21.19 -1.11
CA THR A 380 0.55 20.46 -1.65
C THR A 380 0.93 19.14 -2.34
N GLY A 381 2.19 18.75 -2.26
CA GLY A 381 2.70 17.46 -2.73
C GLY A 381 2.33 16.32 -1.81
N LEU A 382 2.74 15.13 -2.23
CA LEU A 382 2.64 13.88 -1.50
C LEU A 382 4.02 13.22 -1.54
N GLU A 383 4.59 12.87 -0.40
CA GLU A 383 5.90 12.27 -0.32
C GLU A 383 5.91 11.07 0.63
N TRP A 384 6.54 9.98 0.20
CA TRP A 384 6.62 8.73 0.97
C TRP A 384 7.89 7.95 0.68
N THR A 385 8.10 6.83 1.39
CA THR A 385 9.27 5.94 1.28
C THR A 385 10.61 6.71 1.33
N PRO A 386 10.88 7.48 2.41
CA PRO A 386 12.15 8.18 2.51
C PRO A 386 13.31 7.20 2.73
N VAL A 387 14.43 7.40 2.02
CA VAL A 387 15.70 6.72 2.27
C VAL A 387 16.82 7.76 2.37
N VAL A 388 17.67 7.59 3.37
CA VAL A 388 18.84 8.48 3.55
C VAL A 388 19.99 7.91 2.74
N THR A 389 20.65 8.72 1.92
CA THR A 389 21.84 8.29 1.16
C THR A 389 22.94 7.80 2.09
N GLY A 390 23.76 6.83 1.67
CA GLY A 390 24.80 6.22 2.51
C GLY A 390 25.87 7.20 3.00
N ASP A 391 26.06 8.34 2.32
CA ASP A 391 26.91 9.44 2.79
C ASP A 391 26.21 10.41 3.78
N GLY A 392 24.92 10.16 4.08
CA GLY A 392 24.11 10.95 4.99
C GLY A 392 23.76 12.36 4.52
N ARG A 393 24.04 12.71 3.25
CA ARG A 393 23.87 14.08 2.75
C ARG A 393 22.51 14.35 2.13
N GLY A 394 21.85 13.33 1.60
CA GLY A 394 20.58 13.43 0.90
C GLY A 394 19.52 12.53 1.49
N VAL A 395 18.27 12.90 1.22
CA VAL A 395 17.09 12.05 1.42
C VAL A 395 16.45 11.86 0.06
N ALA A 396 16.38 10.63 -0.42
CA ALA A 396 15.57 10.28 -1.58
C ALA A 396 14.19 9.81 -1.11
N PHE A 397 13.18 10.08 -1.92
CA PHE A 397 11.79 9.67 -1.63
C PHE A 397 10.98 9.64 -2.93
N ILE A 398 9.82 9.03 -2.90
CA ILE A 398 8.85 9.12 -4.00
C ILE A 398 7.97 10.34 -3.75
N GLN A 399 7.80 11.15 -4.80
CA GLN A 399 6.96 12.36 -4.78
C GLN A 399 5.85 12.23 -5.81
N ALA A 400 4.67 12.76 -5.47
CA ALA A 400 3.54 12.90 -6.38
C ALA A 400 2.74 14.17 -6.09
N GLY A 401 1.76 14.46 -6.94
CA GLY A 401 0.79 15.55 -6.75
C GLY A 401 -0.62 15.11 -7.11
N THR A 402 -1.49 16.05 -7.35
CA THR A 402 -2.85 15.75 -7.85
C THR A 402 -2.84 15.37 -9.33
N ARG A 403 -1.93 15.96 -10.12
CA ARG A 403 -1.80 15.72 -11.56
C ARG A 403 -0.50 15.04 -11.94
N THR A 404 0.56 15.31 -11.18
CA THR A 404 1.88 14.72 -11.41
C THR A 404 1.95 13.33 -10.78
N PRO A 405 2.18 12.26 -11.57
CA PRO A 405 2.23 10.90 -11.07
C PRO A 405 3.47 10.66 -10.20
N PRO A 406 3.52 9.54 -9.46
CA PRO A 406 4.67 9.18 -8.63
C PRO A 406 5.98 9.14 -9.41
N HIS A 407 7.02 9.76 -8.86
CA HIS A 407 8.37 9.75 -9.43
C HIS A 407 9.43 9.87 -8.31
N PRO A 408 10.61 9.26 -8.46
CA PRO A 408 11.65 9.30 -7.46
C PRO A 408 12.39 10.65 -7.51
N VAL A 409 12.63 11.23 -6.34
CA VAL A 409 13.38 12.48 -6.18
C VAL A 409 14.48 12.38 -5.14
N LEU A 410 15.47 13.25 -5.22
CA LEU A 410 16.54 13.40 -4.24
C LEU A 410 16.61 14.84 -3.75
N GLN A 411 16.56 15.03 -2.44
CA GLN A 411 16.77 16.31 -1.78
C GLN A 411 18.09 16.28 -1.01
N VAL A 412 18.98 17.24 -1.30
CA VAL A 412 20.25 17.41 -0.62
C VAL A 412 20.20 18.67 0.24
N GLY A 413 20.32 18.51 1.55
CA GLY A 413 20.21 19.62 2.51
C GLY A 413 18.85 20.30 2.44
N SER A 414 18.85 21.64 2.22
CA SER A 414 17.64 22.46 2.08
C SER A 414 17.28 22.79 0.62
N ALA A 415 17.94 22.19 -0.36
CA ALA A 415 17.65 22.40 -1.78
C ALA A 415 16.27 21.81 -2.13
N SER A 416 15.66 22.30 -3.21
CA SER A 416 14.45 21.69 -3.76
C SER A 416 14.74 20.26 -4.22
N PRO A 417 13.78 19.33 -4.06
CA PRO A 417 13.93 17.98 -4.58
C PRO A 417 14.22 17.99 -6.08
N ARG A 418 15.13 17.13 -6.51
CA ARG A 418 15.49 16.93 -7.91
C ARG A 418 14.89 15.60 -8.40
N ASP A 419 14.19 15.63 -9.52
CA ASP A 419 13.72 14.44 -10.20
C ASP A 419 14.92 13.56 -10.63
N LEU A 420 14.88 12.28 -10.28
CA LEU A 420 15.91 11.29 -10.60
C LEU A 420 15.68 10.61 -11.95
N ALA A 421 14.46 10.69 -12.50
CA ALA A 421 14.09 10.08 -13.76
C ALA A 421 13.40 11.09 -14.71
N PRO A 422 14.03 12.26 -15.00
CA PRO A 422 13.42 13.28 -15.84
C PRO A 422 13.14 12.70 -17.24
N GLY A 423 11.90 12.85 -17.72
CA GLY A 423 11.48 12.31 -19.00
C GLY A 423 11.00 10.85 -18.96
N ALA A 424 10.94 10.20 -17.80
CA ALA A 424 10.34 8.88 -17.67
C ALA A 424 8.82 8.90 -17.86
N ILE A 425 8.15 10.01 -17.53
CA ILE A 425 6.72 10.20 -17.79
C ILE A 425 6.54 10.43 -19.29
N PRO A 426 5.75 9.56 -20.00
CA PRO A 426 5.54 9.70 -21.43
C PRO A 426 4.82 11.00 -21.82
N ALA A 427 5.13 11.52 -23.00
CA ALA A 427 4.52 12.76 -23.50
C ALA A 427 2.99 12.64 -23.71
N GLU A 428 2.47 11.44 -23.91
CA GLU A 428 1.04 11.16 -24.02
C GLU A 428 0.30 11.15 -22.67
N PHE A 429 1.01 11.19 -21.54
CA PHE A 429 0.38 11.28 -20.21
C PHE A 429 -0.43 12.58 -20.09
N PRO A 430 -1.72 12.54 -19.72
CA PRO A 430 -2.63 13.68 -19.87
C PRO A 430 -2.58 14.64 -18.68
N GLU A 431 -1.42 15.01 -18.15
CA GLU A 431 -1.25 15.84 -16.94
C GLU A 431 -2.13 17.10 -16.94
N GLY A 432 -2.13 17.84 -18.06
CA GLY A 432 -2.92 19.07 -18.24
C GLY A 432 -4.42 18.86 -18.28
N ALA A 433 -4.88 17.62 -18.55
CA ALA A 433 -6.30 17.27 -18.61
C ALA A 433 -6.86 16.71 -17.29
N LEU A 434 -6.01 16.34 -16.33
CA LEU A 434 -6.43 15.85 -15.02
C LEU A 434 -7.07 16.95 -14.18
N VAL A 435 -7.95 16.56 -13.25
CA VAL A 435 -8.59 17.48 -12.30
C VAL A 435 -7.90 17.41 -10.93
N ASP A 436 -7.98 18.50 -10.16
CA ASP A 436 -7.55 18.50 -8.78
C ASP A 436 -8.73 18.07 -7.89
N PRO A 437 -8.64 16.94 -7.18
CA PRO A 437 -9.69 16.50 -6.27
C PRO A 437 -9.79 17.45 -5.09
N GLN A 438 -11.02 17.67 -4.61
CA GLN A 438 -11.31 18.52 -3.46
C GLN A 438 -11.55 17.65 -2.23
N PRO A 439 -10.95 17.97 -1.07
CA PRO A 439 -11.29 17.30 0.17
C PRO A 439 -12.72 17.69 0.57
N VAL A 440 -13.54 16.72 0.94
CA VAL A 440 -14.90 16.93 1.42
C VAL A 440 -15.18 16.08 2.65
N LEU A 441 -16.03 16.59 3.52
CA LEU A 441 -16.52 15.89 4.70
C LEU A 441 -18.04 15.72 4.58
N PHE A 442 -18.54 14.56 4.98
CA PHE A 442 -19.98 14.32 5.08
C PHE A 442 -20.27 13.39 6.26
N PRO A 443 -21.49 13.44 6.83
CA PRO A 443 -21.88 12.51 7.86
C PRO A 443 -22.26 11.15 7.26
N ALA A 444 -21.76 10.09 7.86
CA ALA A 444 -22.31 8.75 7.69
C ALA A 444 -23.78 8.68 8.15
N ALA A 445 -24.48 7.58 7.86
CA ALA A 445 -25.88 7.45 8.27
C ALA A 445 -26.10 7.43 9.79
N ASP A 446 -25.08 7.06 10.55
CA ASP A 446 -25.03 7.08 12.02
C ASP A 446 -24.37 8.33 12.62
N GLY A 447 -23.95 9.27 11.76
CA GLY A 447 -23.40 10.57 12.17
C GLY A 447 -21.89 10.66 12.28
N MET A 448 -21.12 9.58 12.04
CA MET A 448 -19.66 9.65 12.01
C MET A 448 -19.20 10.56 10.85
N THR A 449 -18.22 11.42 11.10
CA THR A 449 -17.63 12.26 10.05
C THR A 449 -16.76 11.41 9.14
N ILE A 450 -17.04 11.45 7.84
CA ILE A 450 -16.32 10.68 6.82
C ILE A 450 -15.57 11.65 5.90
N HIS A 451 -14.32 11.31 5.63
CA HIS A 451 -13.44 12.03 4.73
C HIS A 451 -13.54 11.47 3.31
N ALA A 452 -13.50 12.32 2.31
CA ALA A 452 -13.54 11.90 0.92
C ALA A 452 -12.87 12.92 -0.01
N GLN A 453 -12.60 12.47 -1.22
CA GLN A 453 -12.06 13.27 -2.31
C GLN A 453 -13.09 13.38 -3.42
N LEU A 454 -13.43 14.60 -3.79
CA LEU A 454 -14.42 14.89 -4.82
C LEU A 454 -13.73 15.33 -6.11
N PHE A 455 -13.89 14.53 -7.17
CA PHE A 455 -13.44 14.84 -8.51
C PHE A 455 -14.59 15.45 -9.31
N LEU A 456 -14.42 16.68 -9.73
CA LEU A 456 -15.44 17.39 -10.51
C LEU A 456 -15.05 17.45 -11.98
N PRO A 457 -15.94 17.05 -12.90
CA PRO A 457 -15.70 17.18 -14.34
C PRO A 457 -15.55 18.65 -14.71
N ARG A 458 -14.65 18.95 -15.67
CA ARG A 458 -14.47 20.30 -16.19
C ARG A 458 -15.64 20.71 -17.09
N GLY A 459 -15.93 21.99 -17.15
CA GLY A 459 -16.89 22.57 -18.10
C GLY A 459 -18.35 22.25 -17.83
N VAL A 460 -18.71 21.86 -16.60
CA VAL A 460 -20.13 21.68 -16.20
C VAL A 460 -20.86 23.01 -16.26
N LYS A 461 -21.93 23.08 -17.03
CA LYS A 461 -22.79 24.27 -17.10
C LYS A 461 -23.69 24.34 -15.86
N GLY A 462 -23.97 25.56 -15.39
CA GLY A 462 -24.86 25.76 -14.24
C GLY A 462 -26.24 25.12 -14.50
N GLY A 463 -26.73 24.34 -13.52
CA GLY A 463 -27.99 23.62 -13.60
C GLY A 463 -27.96 22.27 -14.33
N GLU A 464 -26.82 21.85 -14.90
CA GLU A 464 -26.66 20.54 -15.51
C GLU A 464 -26.38 19.48 -14.43
N ARG A 465 -27.18 18.41 -14.40
CA ARG A 465 -27.00 17.26 -13.50
C ARG A 465 -26.26 16.14 -14.19
N ARG A 466 -25.23 15.63 -13.55
CA ARG A 466 -24.33 14.60 -14.05
C ARG A 466 -24.54 13.26 -13.33
N PRO A 467 -24.26 12.13 -13.98
CA PRO A 467 -24.12 10.88 -13.24
C PRO A 467 -22.97 10.99 -12.25
N ALA A 468 -23.04 10.22 -11.16
CA ALA A 468 -21.99 10.17 -10.17
C ALA A 468 -21.56 8.73 -9.89
N VAL A 469 -20.31 8.57 -9.45
CA VAL A 469 -19.74 7.28 -9.06
C VAL A 469 -19.02 7.42 -7.72
N VAL A 470 -19.31 6.54 -6.77
CA VAL A 470 -18.59 6.44 -5.52
C VAL A 470 -17.54 5.35 -5.63
N PHE A 471 -16.33 5.64 -5.25
CA PHE A 471 -15.23 4.69 -5.11
C PHE A 471 -14.96 4.36 -3.65
N PHE A 472 -14.87 3.06 -3.34
CA PHE A 472 -14.40 2.54 -2.07
C PHE A 472 -13.10 1.75 -2.27
N HIS A 473 -12.06 2.08 -1.49
CA HIS A 473 -10.80 1.35 -1.53
C HIS A 473 -10.91 -0.02 -0.86
N GLY A 474 -9.96 -0.89 -1.13
CA GLY A 474 -9.82 -2.19 -0.46
C GLY A 474 -9.04 -2.09 0.86
N GLY A 475 -8.77 -3.22 1.43
CA GLY A 475 -7.91 -3.35 2.60
C GLY A 475 -8.60 -3.74 3.89
N SER A 476 -9.22 -3.04 4.65
CA SER A 476 -9.72 -1.68 4.91
C SER A 476 -8.64 -0.68 5.38
N ARG A 477 -7.52 -1.14 5.92
CA ARG A 477 -6.42 -0.36 6.52
C ARG A 477 -5.67 0.45 5.47
N ARG A 478 -6.38 1.36 4.79
CA ARG A 478 -5.85 2.27 3.75
C ARG A 478 -6.44 3.66 3.94
N GLN A 479 -5.78 4.65 3.33
CA GLN A 479 -6.32 5.99 3.13
C GLN A 479 -6.04 6.42 1.69
N MET A 480 -7.07 6.80 0.96
CA MET A 480 -6.88 7.48 -0.32
C MET A 480 -6.38 8.90 -0.08
N LEU A 481 -5.28 9.25 -0.71
CA LEU A 481 -4.61 10.53 -0.54
C LEU A 481 -5.19 11.58 -1.50
N LEU A 482 -5.03 12.84 -1.18
CA LEU A 482 -5.48 13.94 -2.03
C LEU A 482 -4.51 14.12 -3.23
N GLY A 483 -4.39 13.07 -4.04
CA GLY A 483 -3.51 12.93 -5.19
C GLY A 483 -3.21 11.46 -5.48
N TRP A 484 -2.14 11.20 -6.25
CA TRP A 484 -1.69 9.87 -6.60
C TRP A 484 -1.23 9.07 -5.38
N HIS A 485 -1.53 7.76 -5.38
CA HIS A 485 -1.29 6.88 -4.23
C HIS A 485 0.04 6.11 -4.33
N TYR A 486 0.58 5.69 -3.19
CA TYR A 486 1.82 4.94 -3.05
C TYR A 486 1.69 3.42 -3.26
N PHE A 487 0.50 2.86 -3.38
CA PHE A 487 0.28 1.50 -3.84
C PHE A 487 -0.09 1.49 -5.32
N TYR A 488 0.47 0.56 -6.08
CA TYR A 488 0.19 0.40 -7.51
C TYR A 488 -1.30 0.23 -7.80
N TYR A 489 -2.00 -0.60 -7.03
CA TYR A 489 -3.46 -0.79 -7.12
C TYR A 489 -4.23 0.54 -7.04
N TYR A 490 -3.96 1.35 -6.01
CA TYR A 490 -4.70 2.60 -5.79
C TYR A 490 -4.20 3.76 -6.64
N ARG A 491 -2.97 3.68 -7.12
CA ARG A 491 -2.49 4.55 -8.21
C ARG A 491 -3.34 4.31 -9.47
N ASN A 492 -3.62 3.05 -9.81
CA ASN A 492 -4.49 2.69 -10.94
C ASN A 492 -5.95 3.10 -10.66
N ALA A 493 -6.45 2.92 -9.45
CA ALA A 493 -7.78 3.40 -9.06
C ALA A 493 -7.91 4.94 -9.17
N TYR A 494 -6.87 5.69 -8.78
CA TYR A 494 -6.84 7.14 -8.98
C TYR A 494 -6.90 7.51 -10.46
N ALA A 495 -6.19 6.78 -11.32
CA ALA A 495 -6.25 6.95 -12.77
C ALA A 495 -7.66 6.74 -13.33
N LEU A 496 -8.37 5.68 -12.88
CA LEU A 496 -9.77 5.45 -13.28
C LEU A 496 -10.69 6.56 -12.77
N ASN A 497 -10.54 7.04 -11.55
CA ASN A 497 -11.33 8.15 -11.02
C ASN A 497 -11.10 9.44 -11.82
N GLN A 498 -9.87 9.74 -12.22
CA GLN A 498 -9.54 10.85 -13.13
C GLN A 498 -10.18 10.66 -14.51
N TYR A 499 -10.14 9.45 -15.04
CA TYR A 499 -10.74 9.14 -16.33
C TYR A 499 -12.27 9.30 -16.29
N LEU A 500 -12.96 8.76 -15.28
CA LEU A 500 -14.41 8.93 -15.10
C LEU A 500 -14.78 10.42 -14.98
N ALA A 501 -14.01 11.22 -14.23
CA ALA A 501 -14.22 12.67 -14.17
C ALA A 501 -14.06 13.32 -15.55
N SER A 502 -13.10 12.89 -16.38
CA SER A 502 -12.93 13.37 -17.75
C SER A 502 -14.10 13.03 -18.65
N ARG A 503 -14.81 11.92 -18.36
CA ARG A 503 -16.02 11.47 -19.08
C ARG A 503 -17.31 12.13 -18.58
N GLY A 504 -17.19 13.07 -17.61
CA GLY A 504 -18.32 13.86 -17.12
C GLY A 504 -19.02 13.31 -15.89
N TYR A 505 -18.47 12.30 -15.23
CA TYR A 505 -18.97 11.81 -13.95
C TYR A 505 -18.47 12.68 -12.79
N VAL A 506 -19.32 12.92 -11.81
CA VAL A 506 -18.88 13.39 -10.50
C VAL A 506 -18.38 12.16 -9.74
N VAL A 507 -17.10 12.14 -9.32
CA VAL A 507 -16.52 10.98 -8.63
C VAL A 507 -16.24 11.33 -7.17
N LEU A 508 -16.67 10.47 -6.26
CA LEU A 508 -16.45 10.59 -4.81
C LEU A 508 -15.61 9.39 -4.34
N SER A 509 -14.34 9.61 -4.03
CA SER A 509 -13.44 8.60 -3.43
C SER A 509 -13.52 8.70 -1.92
N VAL A 510 -13.99 7.65 -1.25
CA VAL A 510 -14.35 7.68 0.17
C VAL A 510 -13.29 6.99 1.03
N ASN A 511 -12.83 7.67 2.07
CA ASN A 511 -12.09 7.10 3.19
C ASN A 511 -13.09 6.71 4.27
N TYR A 512 -13.60 5.48 4.20
CA TYR A 512 -14.60 4.96 5.14
C TYR A 512 -13.94 4.51 6.46
N ARG A 513 -14.77 4.40 7.52
CA ARG A 513 -14.30 3.87 8.82
C ARG A 513 -13.60 2.52 8.64
N SER A 514 -12.77 2.14 9.57
CA SER A 514 -11.79 1.07 9.48
C SER A 514 -10.56 1.36 8.61
N GLY A 515 -10.50 2.50 7.90
CA GLY A 515 -9.29 3.02 7.27
C GLY A 515 -8.28 3.59 8.27
N ILE A 516 -7.07 3.91 7.79
CA ILE A 516 -5.98 4.49 8.61
C ILE A 516 -5.93 6.02 8.53
N ALA A 517 -5.07 6.62 9.31
CA ALA A 517 -4.69 8.03 9.30
C ALA A 517 -5.68 9.02 9.95
N TYR A 518 -6.76 8.53 10.52
CA TYR A 518 -7.74 9.33 11.27
C TYR A 518 -7.82 8.90 12.75
N GLY A 519 -6.81 8.16 13.22
CA GLY A 519 -6.70 7.67 14.59
C GLY A 519 -7.47 6.36 14.85
N MET A 520 -7.24 5.79 16.04
CA MET A 520 -7.75 4.47 16.43
C MET A 520 -9.29 4.41 16.43
N GLU A 521 -9.98 5.48 16.87
CA GLU A 521 -11.45 5.48 16.93
C GLU A 521 -12.09 5.30 15.55
N PHE A 522 -11.45 5.79 14.51
CA PHE A 522 -11.85 5.62 13.13
C PHE A 522 -11.40 4.25 12.59
N ARG A 523 -10.12 3.90 12.79
CA ARG A 523 -9.55 2.65 12.29
C ARG A 523 -10.15 1.42 12.97
N GLU A 524 -10.37 1.47 14.29
CA GLU A 524 -10.98 0.40 15.07
C GLU A 524 -12.45 0.71 15.40
N ALA A 525 -13.18 1.27 14.43
CA ALA A 525 -14.60 1.56 14.58
C ALA A 525 -15.36 0.30 15.01
N LEU A 526 -16.29 0.46 15.95
CA LEU A 526 -17.05 -0.68 16.46
C LEU A 526 -17.94 -1.28 15.36
N HIS A 527 -18.05 -2.58 15.37
CA HIS A 527 -18.93 -3.35 14.47
C HIS A 527 -18.58 -3.26 12.98
N TYR A 528 -17.30 -2.95 12.62
CA TYR A 528 -16.89 -3.02 11.23
C TYR A 528 -16.66 -4.46 10.77
N GLY A 529 -16.60 -4.68 9.46
CA GLY A 529 -16.29 -5.95 8.83
C GLY A 529 -17.26 -7.05 9.20
N ALA A 530 -16.72 -8.21 9.57
CA ALA A 530 -17.48 -9.40 9.93
C ALA A 530 -18.33 -9.26 11.22
N GLN A 531 -18.17 -8.16 11.95
CA GLN A 531 -18.88 -7.91 13.22
C GLN A 531 -20.02 -6.89 13.10
N GLY A 532 -20.66 -6.75 11.95
CA GLY A 532 -21.84 -5.90 11.82
C GLY A 532 -21.82 -4.94 10.63
N ALA A 533 -20.70 -4.89 9.88
CA ALA A 533 -20.56 -4.08 8.67
C ALA A 533 -20.97 -2.60 8.89
N SER A 534 -20.49 -1.98 9.99
CA SER A 534 -20.88 -0.60 10.36
C SER A 534 -20.48 0.44 9.32
N GLU A 535 -19.49 0.16 8.48
CA GLU A 535 -19.08 0.96 7.32
C GLU A 535 -20.17 1.05 6.22
N PHE A 536 -21.19 0.22 6.26
CA PHE A 536 -22.37 0.42 5.42
C PHE A 536 -23.07 1.77 5.69
N ASN A 537 -22.94 2.30 6.91
CA ASN A 537 -23.43 3.65 7.20
C ASN A 537 -22.67 4.72 6.40
N ASP A 538 -21.39 4.48 6.09
CA ASP A 538 -20.56 5.39 5.29
C ASP A 538 -20.96 5.31 3.82
N VAL A 539 -21.28 4.12 3.33
CA VAL A 539 -21.85 3.89 1.99
C VAL A 539 -23.14 4.67 1.82
N LEU A 540 -24.08 4.57 2.78
CA LEU A 540 -25.31 5.33 2.78
C LEU A 540 -25.07 6.84 2.87
N GLY A 541 -24.11 7.27 3.70
CA GLY A 541 -23.71 8.67 3.84
C GLY A 541 -23.21 9.26 2.52
N ALA A 542 -22.33 8.54 1.82
CA ALA A 542 -21.80 8.92 0.50
C ALA A 542 -22.91 9.10 -0.55
N GLY A 543 -23.81 8.13 -0.65
CA GLY A 543 -24.95 8.22 -1.57
C GLY A 543 -25.90 9.38 -1.24
N ARG A 544 -26.20 9.62 0.04
CA ARG A 544 -27.01 10.75 0.49
C ARG A 544 -26.33 12.08 0.21
N TYR A 545 -25.01 12.19 0.47
CA TYR A 545 -24.22 13.38 0.13
C TYR A 545 -24.34 13.72 -1.35
N LEU A 546 -24.13 12.75 -2.25
CA LEU A 546 -24.24 12.97 -3.68
C LEU A 546 -25.67 13.36 -4.12
N ARG A 547 -26.71 12.75 -3.55
CA ARG A 547 -28.12 13.10 -3.84
C ARG A 547 -28.48 14.53 -3.50
N THR A 548 -27.82 15.14 -2.51
CA THR A 548 -28.07 16.55 -2.14
C THR A 548 -27.37 17.55 -3.03
N ARG A 549 -26.42 17.12 -3.87
CA ARG A 549 -25.66 18.01 -4.74
C ARG A 549 -26.49 18.47 -5.92
N PRO A 550 -26.45 19.78 -6.25
CA PRO A 550 -27.23 20.33 -7.37
C PRO A 550 -26.70 19.89 -8.75
N ASP A 551 -25.42 19.47 -8.83
CA ASP A 551 -24.73 19.03 -10.04
C ASP A 551 -24.78 17.51 -10.25
N VAL A 552 -25.46 16.74 -9.37
CA VAL A 552 -25.60 15.29 -9.46
C VAL A 552 -27.04 14.91 -9.81
N ASP A 553 -27.22 13.95 -10.72
CA ASP A 553 -28.49 13.31 -10.96
C ASP A 553 -28.73 12.21 -9.89
N PRO A 554 -29.72 12.39 -9.02
CA PRO A 554 -29.94 11.47 -7.89
C PRO A 554 -30.38 10.06 -8.31
N LYS A 555 -30.74 9.83 -9.58
CA LYS A 555 -31.12 8.53 -10.13
C LYS A 555 -29.96 7.81 -10.82
N ARG A 556 -28.80 8.48 -10.97
CA ARG A 556 -27.65 7.96 -11.73
C ARG A 556 -26.39 7.98 -10.85
N ILE A 557 -26.47 7.32 -9.70
CA ILE A 557 -25.34 7.14 -8.78
C ILE A 557 -24.91 5.69 -8.82
N GLY A 558 -23.69 5.42 -9.25
CA GLY A 558 -23.04 4.11 -9.25
C GLY A 558 -22.04 3.94 -8.14
N LEU A 559 -21.61 2.69 -7.93
CA LEU A 559 -20.58 2.29 -6.99
C LEU A 559 -19.46 1.55 -7.71
N TRP A 560 -18.22 1.69 -7.27
CA TRP A 560 -17.17 0.75 -7.64
C TRP A 560 -16.12 0.62 -6.53
N GLY A 561 -15.46 -0.52 -6.51
CA GLY A 561 -14.36 -0.79 -5.61
C GLY A 561 -13.84 -2.20 -5.79
N GLY A 562 -12.68 -2.47 -5.20
CA GLY A 562 -12.08 -3.79 -5.23
C GLY A 562 -11.80 -4.31 -3.83
N SER A 563 -11.77 -5.66 -3.67
CA SER A 563 -11.49 -6.32 -2.40
C SER A 563 -12.53 -5.91 -1.34
N TYR A 564 -12.09 -5.34 -0.23
CA TYR A 564 -13.00 -4.74 0.75
C TYR A 564 -13.89 -3.64 0.14
N GLY A 565 -13.40 -2.88 -0.84
CA GLY A 565 -14.20 -1.90 -1.58
C GLY A 565 -15.25 -2.55 -2.47
N GLY A 566 -14.97 -3.74 -3.02
CA GLY A 566 -15.94 -4.61 -3.68
C GLY A 566 -17.03 -5.08 -2.72
N PHE A 567 -16.66 -5.52 -1.51
CA PHE A 567 -17.60 -5.80 -0.43
C PHE A 567 -18.54 -4.63 -0.14
N LEU A 568 -18.02 -3.40 -0.02
CA LEU A 568 -18.86 -2.22 0.22
C LEU A 568 -19.75 -1.87 -0.99
N THR A 569 -19.24 -2.08 -2.20
CA THR A 569 -20.02 -1.96 -3.44
C THR A 569 -21.18 -2.95 -3.43
N ALA A 570 -20.91 -4.24 -3.18
CA ALA A 570 -21.93 -5.28 -3.09
C ALA A 570 -22.94 -5.00 -1.96
N MET A 571 -22.49 -4.54 -0.78
CA MET A 571 -23.37 -4.14 0.33
C MET A 571 -24.29 -2.98 -0.07
N GLY A 572 -23.76 -1.97 -0.76
CA GLY A 572 -24.54 -0.85 -1.28
C GLY A 572 -25.62 -1.29 -2.27
N LEU A 573 -25.28 -2.19 -3.21
CA LEU A 573 -26.24 -2.72 -4.19
C LEU A 573 -27.26 -3.66 -3.55
N ALA A 574 -26.85 -4.50 -2.59
CA ALA A 574 -27.73 -5.45 -1.94
C ALA A 574 -28.77 -4.78 -1.03
N ARG A 575 -28.38 -3.72 -0.30
CA ARG A 575 -29.19 -3.12 0.76
C ARG A 575 -29.78 -1.76 0.40
N ALA A 576 -29.32 -1.12 -0.68
CA ALA A 576 -29.71 0.22 -1.10
C ALA A 576 -29.81 0.37 -2.62
N SER A 577 -30.38 -0.63 -3.33
CA SER A 577 -30.63 -0.56 -4.78
C SER A 577 -31.52 0.62 -5.22
N ASP A 578 -32.27 1.24 -4.30
CA ASP A 578 -33.02 2.48 -4.54
C ASP A 578 -32.15 3.75 -4.53
N LEU A 579 -30.97 3.66 -3.95
CA LEU A 579 -30.00 4.75 -3.88
C LEU A 579 -28.93 4.61 -4.97
N PHE A 580 -28.52 3.37 -5.28
CA PHE A 580 -27.43 3.07 -6.21
C PHE A 580 -27.93 2.32 -7.43
N ALA A 581 -27.76 2.91 -8.59
CA ALA A 581 -28.35 2.45 -9.84
C ALA A 581 -27.54 1.32 -10.52
N ALA A 582 -26.26 1.19 -10.26
CA ALA A 582 -25.35 0.17 -10.83
C ALA A 582 -24.08 0.04 -10.00
N GLY A 583 -23.32 -1.05 -10.16
CA GLY A 583 -22.01 -1.18 -9.51
C GLY A 583 -21.02 -2.02 -10.30
N VAL A 584 -19.73 -1.75 -10.05
CA VAL A 584 -18.60 -2.54 -10.55
C VAL A 584 -17.85 -3.06 -9.32
N ASP A 585 -17.81 -4.36 -9.18
CA ASP A 585 -17.24 -5.08 -8.05
C ASP A 585 -16.03 -5.89 -8.53
N LEU A 586 -14.83 -5.46 -8.13
CA LEU A 586 -13.60 -6.19 -8.40
C LEU A 586 -13.30 -7.09 -7.19
N HIS A 587 -13.28 -8.40 -7.39
CA HIS A 587 -12.88 -9.41 -6.41
C HIS A 587 -13.31 -9.10 -4.97
N GLY A 588 -14.59 -8.70 -4.80
CA GLY A 588 -15.14 -8.33 -3.49
C GLY A 588 -15.39 -9.53 -2.57
N VAL A 589 -15.36 -9.26 -1.25
CA VAL A 589 -15.80 -10.23 -0.24
C VAL A 589 -17.33 -10.25 -0.20
N HIS A 590 -17.92 -11.43 -0.37
CA HIS A 590 -19.38 -11.59 -0.42
C HIS A 590 -19.95 -12.40 0.74
N ASP A 591 -19.14 -13.28 1.36
CA ASP A 591 -19.43 -14.02 2.59
C ASP A 591 -18.22 -13.99 3.53
N TRP A 592 -18.36 -13.32 4.67
CA TRP A 592 -17.30 -13.21 5.66
C TRP A 592 -16.88 -14.55 6.27
N ASN A 593 -17.75 -15.56 6.29
CA ASN A 593 -17.35 -16.88 6.80
C ASN A 593 -16.30 -17.53 5.90
N ILE A 594 -16.44 -17.38 4.58
CA ILE A 594 -15.46 -17.90 3.62
C ILE A 594 -14.14 -17.12 3.79
N GLU A 595 -14.23 -15.80 3.92
CA GLU A 595 -13.05 -14.94 4.05
C GLU A 595 -12.29 -15.22 5.36
N ILE A 596 -12.97 -15.31 6.49
CA ILE A 596 -12.32 -15.65 7.76
C ILE A 596 -11.66 -17.03 7.68
N GLN A 597 -12.31 -18.02 7.07
CA GLN A 597 -11.75 -19.37 6.94
C GLN A 597 -10.51 -19.39 6.04
N ASN A 598 -10.44 -18.52 5.02
CA ASN A 598 -9.27 -18.36 4.17
C ASN A 598 -8.04 -17.89 4.98
N TRP A 599 -8.21 -16.89 5.84
CA TRP A 599 -7.13 -16.34 6.66
C TRP A 599 -6.85 -17.13 7.95
N VAL A 600 -7.87 -17.80 8.47
CA VAL A 600 -7.79 -18.62 9.70
C VAL A 600 -8.33 -20.02 9.42
N PRO A 601 -7.52 -20.94 8.87
CA PRO A 601 -7.98 -22.28 8.48
C PRO A 601 -8.58 -23.10 9.63
N SER A 602 -8.28 -22.74 10.89
CA SER A 602 -8.87 -23.37 12.08
C SER A 602 -10.27 -22.86 12.43
N TYR A 603 -10.77 -21.80 11.75
CA TYR A 603 -12.12 -21.29 11.93
C TYR A 603 -13.15 -22.31 11.46
N ASP A 604 -14.08 -22.66 12.35
CA ASP A 604 -15.15 -23.61 12.08
C ASP A 604 -16.50 -22.95 12.40
N PRO A 605 -17.26 -22.53 11.36
CA PRO A 605 -18.57 -21.90 11.55
C PRO A 605 -19.55 -22.72 12.41
N ALA A 606 -19.46 -24.06 12.35
CA ALA A 606 -20.34 -24.91 13.13
C ALA A 606 -20.02 -24.90 14.64
N LYS A 607 -18.76 -24.70 15.00
CA LYS A 607 -18.31 -24.57 16.40
C LYS A 607 -18.45 -23.15 16.95
N GLN A 608 -18.48 -22.15 16.07
CA GLN A 608 -18.55 -20.72 16.40
C GLN A 608 -19.84 -20.09 15.86
N ALA A 609 -20.98 -20.75 16.10
CA ALA A 609 -22.26 -20.45 15.46
C ALA A 609 -22.73 -19.00 15.57
N ASP A 610 -22.52 -18.34 16.73
CA ASP A 610 -22.90 -16.92 16.92
C ASP A 610 -22.02 -15.99 16.10
N ALA A 611 -20.70 -16.21 16.06
CA ALA A 611 -19.79 -15.45 15.24
C ALA A 611 -20.07 -15.67 13.74
N ALA A 612 -20.31 -16.91 13.34
CA ALA A 612 -20.63 -17.27 11.97
C ALA A 612 -21.96 -16.65 11.49
N LYS A 613 -22.96 -16.62 12.35
CA LYS A 613 -24.23 -15.95 12.06
C LYS A 613 -24.03 -14.45 11.87
N LEU A 614 -23.28 -13.78 12.77
CA LEU A 614 -22.99 -12.36 12.67
C LEU A 614 -22.18 -12.05 11.41
N ALA A 615 -21.17 -12.85 11.08
CA ALA A 615 -20.38 -12.74 9.87
C ALA A 615 -21.26 -12.86 8.61
N TYR A 616 -22.17 -13.83 8.56
CA TYR A 616 -23.13 -13.95 7.46
C TYR A 616 -24.05 -12.73 7.35
N GLU A 617 -24.64 -12.27 8.47
CA GLU A 617 -25.50 -11.08 8.53
C GLU A 617 -24.74 -9.79 8.20
N SER A 618 -23.42 -9.80 8.27
CA SER A 618 -22.53 -8.71 7.85
C SER A 618 -22.13 -8.78 6.36
N SER A 619 -22.62 -9.79 5.63
CA SER A 619 -22.19 -10.12 4.27
C SER A 619 -23.24 -9.73 3.22
N PRO A 620 -22.83 -9.28 2.01
CA PRO A 620 -23.77 -8.97 0.91
C PRO A 620 -24.69 -10.14 0.54
N ILE A 621 -24.18 -11.37 0.57
CA ILE A 621 -24.92 -12.58 0.20
C ILE A 621 -26.20 -12.75 1.04
N ALA A 622 -26.24 -12.28 2.28
CA ALA A 622 -27.41 -12.33 3.15
C ALA A 622 -28.59 -11.47 2.62
N TYR A 623 -28.30 -10.50 1.75
CA TYR A 623 -29.27 -9.50 1.29
C TYR A 623 -29.56 -9.56 -0.22
N VAL A 624 -29.13 -10.60 -0.93
CA VAL A 624 -29.37 -10.74 -2.38
C VAL A 624 -30.84 -10.74 -2.76
N LYS A 625 -31.76 -11.06 -1.83
CA LYS A 625 -33.22 -11.00 -2.04
C LYS A 625 -33.72 -9.59 -2.35
N ASP A 626 -33.02 -8.56 -1.86
CA ASP A 626 -33.38 -7.14 -1.99
C ASP A 626 -32.59 -6.44 -3.10
N TRP A 627 -31.61 -7.14 -3.69
CA TRP A 627 -30.74 -6.62 -4.76
C TRP A 627 -31.47 -6.53 -6.11
N ARG A 628 -31.45 -5.36 -6.73
CA ARG A 628 -32.09 -5.07 -8.03
C ARG A 628 -31.17 -4.44 -9.06
N SER A 629 -30.15 -3.72 -8.61
CA SER A 629 -29.27 -2.94 -9.48
C SER A 629 -28.32 -3.85 -10.27
N PRO A 630 -28.06 -3.58 -11.56
CA PRO A 630 -27.09 -4.32 -12.35
C PRO A 630 -25.67 -4.23 -11.76
N VAL A 631 -24.90 -5.29 -11.95
CA VAL A 631 -23.51 -5.37 -11.44
C VAL A 631 -22.60 -6.00 -12.49
N LEU A 632 -21.38 -5.44 -12.62
CA LEU A 632 -20.25 -6.07 -13.29
C LEU A 632 -19.32 -6.65 -12.22
N LEU A 633 -19.09 -7.95 -12.28
CA LEU A 633 -18.13 -8.68 -11.41
C LEU A 633 -16.84 -8.90 -12.18
N ILE A 634 -15.71 -8.48 -11.60
CA ILE A 634 -14.38 -8.65 -12.21
C ILE A 634 -13.51 -9.41 -11.22
N HIS A 635 -12.83 -10.52 -11.65
CA HIS A 635 -12.02 -11.34 -10.75
C HIS A 635 -10.95 -12.13 -11.50
N GLY A 636 -9.79 -12.33 -10.87
CA GLY A 636 -8.77 -13.30 -11.26
C GLY A 636 -9.01 -14.64 -10.55
N ASP A 637 -8.83 -15.79 -11.22
CA ASP A 637 -9.21 -17.08 -10.61
C ASP A 637 -8.10 -17.73 -9.77
N ASP A 638 -6.86 -17.19 -9.77
CA ASP A 638 -5.79 -17.52 -8.82
C ASP A 638 -5.72 -16.50 -7.65
N ASP A 639 -6.83 -15.82 -7.37
CA ASP A 639 -6.89 -14.87 -6.26
C ASP A 639 -6.71 -15.60 -4.91
N ARG A 640 -5.67 -15.18 -4.18
CA ARG A 640 -5.21 -15.79 -2.92
C ARG A 640 -5.67 -15.02 -1.70
N ASN A 641 -6.17 -13.79 -1.89
CA ASN A 641 -6.68 -12.93 -0.84
C ASN A 641 -8.19 -13.13 -0.66
N VAL A 642 -8.95 -13.01 -1.75
CA VAL A 642 -10.40 -13.25 -1.78
C VAL A 642 -10.67 -14.40 -2.73
N GLN A 643 -11.07 -15.53 -2.19
CA GLN A 643 -11.28 -16.74 -2.99
C GLN A 643 -12.27 -16.50 -4.13
N PHE A 644 -11.94 -16.94 -5.34
CA PHE A 644 -12.79 -16.86 -6.53
C PHE A 644 -14.19 -17.44 -6.33
N SER A 645 -14.34 -18.42 -5.44
CA SER A 645 -15.62 -19.02 -5.04
C SER A 645 -16.64 -18.01 -4.54
N GLN A 646 -16.21 -16.88 -3.99
CA GLN A 646 -17.09 -15.81 -3.51
C GLN A 646 -17.84 -15.16 -4.69
N THR A 647 -17.16 -14.87 -5.79
CA THR A 647 -17.79 -14.34 -7.03
C THR A 647 -18.71 -15.40 -7.67
N VAL A 648 -18.29 -16.67 -7.69
CA VAL A 648 -19.13 -17.77 -8.23
C VAL A 648 -20.46 -17.86 -7.48
N GLN A 649 -20.43 -17.83 -6.15
CA GLN A 649 -21.62 -17.93 -5.31
C GLN A 649 -22.54 -16.70 -5.48
N LEU A 650 -21.97 -15.48 -5.47
CA LEU A 650 -22.75 -14.26 -5.66
C LEU A 650 -23.43 -14.25 -7.04
N ALA A 651 -22.69 -14.52 -8.12
CA ALA A 651 -23.23 -14.57 -9.46
C ALA A 651 -24.39 -15.55 -9.62
N ALA A 652 -24.25 -16.77 -9.07
CA ALA A 652 -25.32 -17.78 -9.06
C ALA A 652 -26.56 -17.30 -8.30
N ALA A 653 -26.37 -16.68 -7.13
CA ALA A 653 -27.47 -16.16 -6.31
C ALA A 653 -28.21 -15.01 -7.02
N LEU A 654 -27.50 -14.07 -7.63
CA LEU A 654 -28.08 -12.93 -8.36
C LEU A 654 -28.83 -13.37 -9.63
N ARG A 655 -28.28 -14.29 -10.42
CA ARG A 655 -28.93 -14.88 -11.60
C ARG A 655 -30.25 -15.56 -11.22
N THR A 656 -30.30 -16.27 -10.10
CA THR A 656 -31.55 -16.89 -9.61
C THR A 656 -32.62 -15.84 -9.29
N ARG A 657 -32.22 -14.61 -9.00
CA ARG A 657 -33.13 -13.48 -8.71
C ARG A 657 -33.46 -12.66 -9.95
N GLY A 658 -32.89 -12.98 -11.12
CA GLY A 658 -33.07 -12.20 -12.35
C GLY A 658 -32.36 -10.85 -12.34
N VAL A 659 -31.39 -10.64 -11.48
CA VAL A 659 -30.52 -9.45 -11.48
C VAL A 659 -29.61 -9.53 -12.71
N HIS A 660 -29.42 -8.41 -13.40
CA HIS A 660 -28.48 -8.32 -14.52
C HIS A 660 -27.04 -8.37 -13.99
N VAL A 661 -26.31 -9.42 -14.34
CA VAL A 661 -24.92 -9.66 -13.96
C VAL A 661 -24.08 -9.77 -15.22
N GLU A 662 -23.06 -8.93 -15.32
CA GLU A 662 -21.96 -9.08 -16.28
C GLU A 662 -20.73 -9.61 -15.54
N GLU A 663 -19.88 -10.35 -16.22
CA GLU A 663 -18.69 -10.98 -15.64
C GLU A 663 -17.50 -10.76 -16.56
N LEU A 664 -16.36 -10.39 -15.96
CA LEU A 664 -15.06 -10.34 -16.63
C LEU A 664 -14.06 -11.11 -15.76
N ILE A 665 -13.65 -12.27 -16.24
CA ILE A 665 -12.77 -13.17 -15.50
C ILE A 665 -11.40 -13.22 -16.17
N PHE A 666 -10.35 -13.10 -15.39
CA PHE A 666 -8.97 -13.21 -15.84
C PHE A 666 -8.35 -14.51 -15.32
N PRO A 667 -8.22 -15.54 -16.17
CA PRO A 667 -7.55 -16.79 -15.79
C PRO A 667 -6.10 -16.54 -15.34
N ASP A 668 -5.68 -17.24 -14.29
CA ASP A 668 -4.34 -17.23 -13.71
C ASP A 668 -3.88 -15.86 -13.13
N GLU A 669 -4.78 -14.86 -13.04
CA GLU A 669 -4.49 -13.61 -12.34
C GLU A 669 -4.76 -13.72 -10.84
N ILE A 670 -3.88 -13.11 -10.07
CA ILE A 670 -3.99 -12.98 -8.61
C ILE A 670 -4.82 -11.74 -8.22
N HIS A 671 -4.91 -11.46 -6.93
CA HIS A 671 -5.70 -10.34 -6.39
C HIS A 671 -5.28 -8.98 -6.96
N ASP A 672 -4.01 -8.67 -6.97
CA ASP A 672 -3.44 -7.43 -7.52
C ASP A 672 -2.95 -7.68 -8.95
N PHE A 673 -3.86 -7.83 -9.92
CA PHE A 673 -3.53 -8.24 -11.28
C PHE A 673 -2.10 -7.92 -11.71
N LEU A 674 -1.37 -8.93 -12.10
CA LEU A 674 0.06 -8.84 -12.40
C LEU A 674 0.34 -8.13 -13.71
N THR A 675 -0.61 -8.22 -14.67
CA THR A 675 -0.43 -7.65 -16.00
C THR A 675 -1.11 -6.30 -16.14
N HIS A 676 -0.44 -5.37 -16.77
CA HIS A 676 -1.00 -4.06 -17.09
C HIS A 676 -2.20 -4.16 -18.04
N ALA A 677 -2.13 -5.10 -18.98
CA ALA A 677 -3.19 -5.32 -19.95
C ALA A 677 -4.53 -5.69 -19.26
N HIS A 678 -4.50 -6.51 -18.22
CA HIS A 678 -5.71 -6.89 -17.49
C HIS A 678 -6.27 -5.72 -16.65
N TRP A 679 -5.41 -4.89 -16.06
CA TRP A 679 -5.85 -3.63 -15.41
C TRP A 679 -6.56 -2.71 -16.42
N ALA A 680 -5.98 -2.50 -17.60
CA ALA A 680 -6.58 -1.65 -18.63
C ALA A 680 -7.92 -2.21 -19.13
N ALA A 681 -8.00 -3.53 -19.34
CA ALA A 681 -9.22 -4.21 -19.75
C ALA A 681 -10.32 -4.14 -18.68
N ALA A 682 -9.96 -4.36 -17.40
CA ALA A 682 -10.90 -4.26 -16.28
C ALA A 682 -11.50 -2.84 -16.17
N TYR A 683 -10.68 -1.82 -16.31
CA TYR A 683 -11.14 -0.44 -16.24
C TYR A 683 -11.93 0.01 -17.47
N GLN A 684 -11.57 -0.48 -18.66
CA GLN A 684 -12.37 -0.22 -19.84
C GLN A 684 -13.77 -0.85 -19.70
N ALA A 685 -13.85 -2.10 -19.23
CA ALA A 685 -15.13 -2.77 -18.97
C ALA A 685 -15.97 -2.01 -17.93
N ALA A 686 -15.35 -1.52 -16.86
CA ALA A 686 -16.02 -0.71 -15.84
C ALA A 686 -16.62 0.59 -16.44
N VAL A 687 -15.85 1.29 -17.28
CA VAL A 687 -16.33 2.51 -17.96
C VAL A 687 -17.47 2.23 -18.92
N ASP A 688 -17.36 1.18 -19.71
CA ASP A 688 -18.39 0.78 -20.69
C ASP A 688 -19.69 0.38 -19.96
N PHE A 689 -19.57 -0.38 -18.86
CA PHE A 689 -20.70 -0.73 -18.00
C PHE A 689 -21.39 0.50 -17.40
N PHE A 690 -20.63 1.47 -16.89
CA PHE A 690 -21.22 2.74 -16.40
C PHE A 690 -21.82 3.59 -17.52
N ALA A 691 -21.25 3.58 -18.71
CA ALA A 691 -21.83 4.27 -19.85
C ALA A 691 -23.21 3.69 -20.23
N LEU A 692 -23.36 2.36 -20.19
CA LEU A 692 -24.63 1.67 -20.43
C LEU A 692 -25.65 1.87 -19.32
N THR A 693 -25.23 1.81 -18.06
CA THR A 693 -26.14 1.79 -16.91
C THR A 693 -26.47 3.17 -16.35
N LEU A 694 -25.52 4.12 -16.41
CA LEU A 694 -25.63 5.48 -15.86
C LEU A 694 -25.61 6.56 -16.93
N GLY A 695 -25.34 6.22 -18.21
CA GLY A 695 -25.26 7.18 -19.31
C GLY A 695 -26.56 7.92 -19.59
N ALA A 696 -26.47 9.04 -20.34
CA ALA A 696 -27.59 9.92 -20.61
C ALA A 696 -28.63 9.31 -21.59
N GLU A 697 -28.33 8.20 -22.26
CA GLU A 697 -29.16 7.56 -23.31
C GLU A 697 -29.83 6.26 -22.83
N ARG A 698 -30.32 6.18 -21.60
CA ARG A 698 -31.40 5.22 -21.35
C ARG A 698 -32.65 5.77 -22.04
N ARG A 699 -32.92 5.30 -23.26
CA ARG A 699 -34.24 5.44 -23.88
C ARG A 699 -35.24 4.80 -22.94
N GLU A 700 -36.35 5.53 -22.64
CA GLU A 700 -37.51 5.04 -21.88
C GLU A 700 -38.28 3.92 -22.61
N SER A 701 -37.59 3.07 -23.35
CA SER A 701 -38.18 1.97 -24.11
C SER A 701 -37.38 0.70 -23.96
N ASP A 702 -37.55 0.04 -22.81
CA ASP A 702 -37.58 -1.41 -22.74
C ASP A 702 -38.36 -1.83 -21.48
N PRO A 703 -39.38 -2.71 -21.66
CA PRO A 703 -40.37 -3.11 -20.64
C PRO A 703 -39.79 -3.95 -19.54
#